data_169ec5de59221bc0d2c82c5b5b8069b9
#
_entry.id   169ec5de59221bc0d2c82c5b5b8069b9
#
_cell.length_a   1.000
_cell.length_b   1.000
_cell.length_c   1.000
_cell.angle_alpha   90.00
_cell.angle_beta   90.00
_cell.angle_gamma   90.00
#
_symmetry.space_group_name_H-M   'P 1'
#
loop_
_entity.id
_entity.type
_entity.pdbx_description
1 polymer ?
#
loop_
_entity_poly.entity_id
_entity_poly.type
_entity_poly.pdbx_seq_one_letter_code
_entity_poly.pdbx_strand_id
1 'polypeptide(L)'
;MKQGKKFNYKVEKAAEEALQYLMNKQFDNASEIATKNLKKKHKHPVFLFAKSVDALLQGDETLFRSEFDKLFKLSSVRYTDYHNFGVFFQQHKLDVLAVECFSACVKLKQDFFEGHEQLGNSIFNLGEYESALGAYATALILKPKSKELVISAGKCCTKLGHYSDGLEYYQSLLPDYPFDSNVRTGVASCLISLNRESEAVAFLGKDIDKSYEPEKDYYLLSLVSYNNFKLDSALKFAAKGHELNPDYLPVLKMYGTCLGRLNIHSLAIDILKKAIEKDPNDPEVFYNCGNSFQGIGEIDQAREYYFECLRLNSEYYLAFNNLGFGYSFQGDVGKAKECYGIAIELTPSREDFHSNLLFTILHEEKSSPEDHFREARVWQDKHAIPIDQRVKEYKFNPDEVKKLRIGYISGDFGDHVAVYYWLPVAQQHDRDKYEIFLYSQKPREDDFSKSINVEIDKVCDQRRDVSGLSDEELCEQIVDDQIHILVDLSGHTAGNRLRALSYKPAPIQTSYIGYPATTGLDSMDYYITQPFSVPLEHEDLFSEKLAHIAGCTSYRVRPGAEKIESKELPYKENGFITFANFNRAGKVTSECMRAWGQILQQVPNSKLMLKVNRLDEDDFTNDFYECLDDLGVERGRLILRTRSDFLLYLEEINEFDLGLDPFPYNGASTSLDLFYMGRSFVSLTKGRAFHENIGASLLKFFGQEEMIVSSVEKYIERAVWAANNMEVLEEDRLKLRSFFLTEVAGGGAKVCASLERAMDVMWKRYCDGDKVDHITLDGIER
;
A
#
# COMPACT_ATOMS: atom_id res chain seq x y z
N MET A 1 20.97 -75.09 -27.80
CA MET A 1 20.65 -74.44 -26.51
C MET A 1 21.79 -73.69 -25.84
N LYS A 2 23.04 -74.20 -25.75
CA LYS A 2 24.15 -73.44 -25.11
C LYS A 2 24.60 -72.17 -25.84
N GLN A 3 24.52 -72.11 -27.17
CA GLN A 3 24.87 -70.89 -27.94
C GLN A 3 23.81 -69.81 -27.83
N GLY A 4 22.51 -70.15 -27.78
CA GLY A 4 21.44 -69.18 -27.60
C GLY A 4 21.46 -68.52 -26.21
N LYS A 5 21.78 -69.28 -25.14
CA LYS A 5 21.92 -68.72 -23.78
C LYS A 5 23.11 -67.79 -23.67
N LYS A 6 24.23 -68.08 -24.34
CA LYS A 6 25.44 -67.20 -24.36
C LYS A 6 25.23 -65.94 -25.19
N PHE A 7 24.41 -66.03 -26.24
CA PHE A 7 24.06 -64.91 -27.10
C PHE A 7 23.13 -63.91 -26.38
N ASN A 8 22.12 -64.42 -25.71
CA ASN A 8 21.18 -63.62 -24.92
C ASN A 8 21.91 -62.88 -23.76
N TYR A 9 22.83 -63.53 -23.06
CA TYR A 9 23.63 -62.95 -22.00
C TYR A 9 24.48 -61.75 -22.48
N LYS A 10 25.05 -61.80 -23.69
CA LYS A 10 25.86 -60.71 -24.26
C LYS A 10 25.00 -59.48 -24.62
N VAL A 11 23.76 -59.69 -25.06
CA VAL A 11 22.81 -58.64 -25.38
C VAL A 11 22.32 -57.95 -24.12
N GLU A 12 21.94 -58.73 -23.09
CA GLU A 12 21.53 -58.22 -21.79
C GLU A 12 22.66 -57.40 -21.14
N LYS A 13 23.90 -57.89 -21.12
CA LYS A 13 25.03 -57.16 -20.56
C LYS A 13 25.30 -55.85 -21.29
N ALA A 14 25.16 -55.83 -22.62
CA ALA A 14 25.34 -54.60 -23.40
C ALA A 14 24.18 -53.59 -23.15
N ALA A 15 22.97 -54.08 -22.86
CA ALA A 15 21.83 -53.26 -22.52
C ALA A 15 21.98 -52.64 -21.12
N GLU A 16 22.43 -53.44 -20.14
CA GLU A 16 22.76 -52.93 -18.79
C GLU A 16 23.87 -51.84 -18.87
N GLU A 17 24.91 -52.04 -19.66
CA GLU A 17 25.99 -51.08 -19.87
C GLU A 17 25.46 -49.80 -20.52
N ALA A 18 24.62 -49.88 -21.55
CA ALA A 18 24.00 -48.72 -22.20
C ALA A 18 23.09 -47.97 -21.25
N LEU A 19 22.28 -48.65 -20.42
CA LEU A 19 21.45 -48.00 -19.42
C LEU A 19 22.27 -47.27 -18.34
N GLN A 20 23.38 -47.89 -17.91
CA GLN A 20 24.29 -47.29 -16.96
C GLN A 20 24.95 -46.00 -17.50
N TYR A 21 25.34 -46.02 -18.79
CA TYR A 21 25.84 -44.78 -19.44
C TYR A 21 24.78 -43.70 -19.54
N LEU A 22 23.55 -44.01 -19.85
CA LEU A 22 22.43 -43.06 -19.85
C LEU A 22 22.23 -42.42 -18.47
N MET A 23 22.18 -43.21 -17.41
CA MET A 23 22.01 -42.74 -16.04
C MET A 23 23.19 -41.87 -15.56
N ASN A 24 24.39 -42.14 -16.08
CA ASN A 24 25.61 -41.36 -15.81
C ASN A 24 25.82 -40.18 -16.78
N LYS A 25 24.82 -39.81 -17.58
CA LYS A 25 24.87 -38.73 -18.57
C LYS A 25 25.96 -38.87 -19.65
N GLN A 26 26.37 -40.11 -19.96
CA GLN A 26 27.33 -40.44 -21.00
C GLN A 26 26.62 -40.91 -22.28
N PHE A 27 25.88 -39.97 -22.88
CA PHE A 27 24.89 -40.25 -23.93
C PHE A 27 25.51 -40.81 -25.21
N ASP A 28 26.65 -40.30 -25.62
CA ASP A 28 27.36 -40.79 -26.81
C ASP A 28 27.75 -42.27 -26.70
N ASN A 29 28.28 -42.70 -25.54
CA ASN A 29 28.62 -44.07 -25.27
C ASN A 29 27.38 -45.00 -25.31
N ALA A 30 26.26 -44.53 -24.73
CA ALA A 30 25.03 -45.28 -24.77
C ALA A 30 24.48 -45.41 -26.21
N SER A 31 24.52 -44.33 -26.99
CA SER A 31 24.10 -44.27 -28.38
C SER A 31 24.93 -45.17 -29.27
N GLU A 32 26.27 -45.22 -29.09
CA GLU A 32 27.19 -46.10 -29.83
C GLU A 32 26.85 -47.58 -29.59
N ILE A 33 26.71 -47.99 -28.33
CA ILE A 33 26.34 -49.36 -27.96
C ILE A 33 24.99 -49.74 -28.57
N ALA A 34 24.01 -48.82 -28.46
CA ALA A 34 22.68 -49.01 -29.00
C ALA A 34 22.70 -49.21 -30.53
N THR A 35 23.37 -48.29 -31.24
CA THR A 35 23.51 -48.32 -32.72
C THR A 35 24.16 -49.59 -33.20
N LYS A 36 25.24 -50.02 -32.54
CA LYS A 36 25.99 -51.26 -32.87
C LYS A 36 25.12 -52.54 -32.72
N ASN A 37 24.29 -52.55 -31.69
CA ASN A 37 23.43 -53.72 -31.42
C ASN A 37 22.16 -53.69 -32.30
N LEU A 38 21.55 -52.55 -32.55
CA LEU A 38 20.39 -52.40 -33.46
C LEU A 38 20.76 -52.76 -34.90
N LYS A 39 21.94 -52.42 -35.40
CA LYS A 39 22.43 -52.86 -36.70
C LYS A 39 22.53 -54.41 -36.81
N LYS A 40 22.74 -55.09 -35.71
CA LYS A 40 22.75 -56.55 -35.63
C LYS A 40 21.33 -57.15 -35.44
N LYS A 41 20.28 -56.30 -35.56
CA LYS A 41 18.84 -56.67 -35.37
C LYS A 41 18.51 -57.12 -33.95
N HIS A 42 19.30 -56.69 -32.95
CA HIS A 42 19.00 -56.97 -31.55
C HIS A 42 17.97 -55.95 -31.06
N LYS A 43 16.71 -56.31 -31.03
CA LYS A 43 15.61 -55.45 -30.61
C LYS A 43 15.46 -55.46 -29.08
N HIS A 44 16.40 -54.90 -28.35
CA HIS A 44 16.30 -54.73 -26.89
C HIS A 44 15.72 -53.37 -26.55
N PRO A 45 14.78 -53.27 -25.58
CA PRO A 45 14.13 -51.98 -25.20
C PRO A 45 15.14 -50.85 -24.91
N VAL A 46 16.17 -51.14 -24.13
CA VAL A 46 17.19 -50.13 -23.75
C VAL A 46 17.91 -49.55 -24.98
N PHE A 47 18.12 -50.31 -26.05
CA PHE A 47 18.79 -49.78 -27.25
C PHE A 47 17.88 -48.81 -28.03
N LEU A 48 16.57 -49.11 -28.10
CA LEU A 48 15.59 -48.18 -28.70
C LEU A 48 15.48 -46.95 -27.85
N PHE A 49 15.47 -47.08 -26.52
CA PHE A 49 15.43 -45.92 -25.58
C PHE A 49 16.69 -45.06 -25.73
N ALA A 50 17.89 -45.64 -25.72
CA ALA A 50 19.12 -44.91 -25.93
C ALA A 50 19.14 -44.17 -27.26
N LYS A 51 18.54 -44.76 -28.31
CA LYS A 51 18.44 -44.14 -29.64
C LYS A 51 17.42 -42.98 -29.65
N SER A 52 16.32 -43.15 -28.96
CA SER A 52 15.34 -42.07 -28.81
C SER A 52 15.89 -40.90 -28.00
N VAL A 53 16.63 -41.17 -26.91
CA VAL A 53 17.30 -40.11 -26.12
C VAL A 53 18.33 -39.34 -26.97
N ASP A 54 19.11 -40.06 -27.80
CA ASP A 54 20.07 -39.47 -28.73
C ASP A 54 19.38 -38.49 -29.72
N ALA A 55 18.27 -38.92 -30.33
CA ALA A 55 17.46 -38.07 -31.20
C ALA A 55 16.90 -36.83 -30.47
N LEU A 56 16.45 -37.02 -29.23
CA LEU A 56 15.93 -35.92 -28.40
C LEU A 56 17.02 -34.85 -28.13
N LEU A 57 18.25 -35.32 -27.81
CA LEU A 57 19.37 -34.41 -27.56
C LEU A 57 19.86 -33.68 -28.83
N GLN A 58 19.65 -34.28 -29.99
CA GLN A 58 19.95 -33.67 -31.29
C GLN A 58 18.83 -32.73 -31.78
N GLY A 59 17.72 -32.60 -31.05
CA GLY A 59 16.58 -31.79 -31.43
C GLY A 59 15.68 -32.40 -32.53
N ASP A 60 15.89 -33.67 -32.89
CA ASP A 60 15.06 -34.36 -33.88
C ASP A 60 13.85 -35.02 -33.24
N GLU A 61 12.82 -34.21 -33.01
CA GLU A 61 11.55 -34.64 -32.39
C GLU A 61 10.86 -35.76 -33.19
N THR A 62 10.96 -35.73 -34.51
CA THR A 62 10.32 -36.71 -35.39
C THR A 62 10.96 -38.09 -35.20
N LEU A 63 12.31 -38.12 -35.22
CA LEU A 63 13.07 -39.36 -34.98
C LEU A 63 12.88 -39.82 -33.54
N PHE A 64 12.91 -38.92 -32.57
CA PHE A 64 12.64 -39.21 -31.18
C PHE A 64 11.31 -39.97 -31.03
N ARG A 65 10.18 -39.37 -31.47
CA ARG A 65 8.87 -39.99 -31.36
C ARG A 65 8.80 -41.33 -32.12
N SER A 66 9.38 -41.40 -33.31
CA SER A 66 9.43 -42.64 -34.07
C SER A 66 10.15 -43.79 -33.36
N GLU A 67 11.32 -43.53 -32.74
CA GLU A 67 12.06 -44.55 -31.98
C GLU A 67 11.43 -44.84 -30.63
N PHE A 68 10.90 -43.82 -29.96
CA PHE A 68 10.22 -43.94 -28.65
C PHE A 68 8.92 -44.75 -28.77
N ASP A 69 8.08 -44.49 -29.76
CA ASP A 69 6.83 -45.24 -29.99
C ASP A 69 7.06 -46.72 -30.35
N LYS A 70 8.25 -47.06 -30.90
CA LYS A 70 8.61 -48.47 -31.13
C LYS A 70 8.74 -49.24 -29.82
N LEU A 71 9.10 -48.58 -28.69
CA LEU A 71 9.20 -49.20 -27.38
C LEU A 71 7.84 -49.77 -26.96
N PHE A 72 6.77 -48.96 -27.11
CA PHE A 72 5.42 -49.36 -26.70
C PHE A 72 4.81 -50.49 -27.58
N LYS A 73 5.44 -50.75 -28.71
CA LYS A 73 5.05 -51.84 -29.62
C LYS A 73 5.83 -53.12 -29.40
N LEU A 74 6.87 -53.11 -28.56
CA LEU A 74 7.65 -54.29 -28.27
C LEU A 74 7.04 -55.12 -27.14
N SER A 75 6.72 -56.39 -27.40
CA SER A 75 6.24 -57.33 -26.40
C SER A 75 7.30 -57.77 -25.37
N SER A 76 8.55 -57.41 -25.56
CA SER A 76 9.68 -57.79 -24.69
C SER A 76 9.99 -56.76 -23.63
N VAL A 77 9.31 -55.58 -23.58
CA VAL A 77 9.56 -54.51 -22.58
C VAL A 77 8.95 -54.99 -21.26
N ARG A 78 9.73 -54.95 -20.22
CA ARG A 78 9.33 -55.27 -18.87
C ARG A 78 8.84 -54.00 -18.15
N TYR A 79 8.01 -54.17 -17.13
CA TYR A 79 7.60 -53.01 -16.30
C TYR A 79 8.79 -52.28 -15.68
N THR A 80 9.88 -53.03 -15.33
CA THR A 80 11.14 -52.41 -14.81
C THR A 80 11.85 -51.57 -15.83
N ASP A 81 11.78 -51.90 -17.13
CA ASP A 81 12.38 -51.09 -18.17
C ASP A 81 11.63 -49.76 -18.29
N TYR A 82 10.31 -49.78 -18.34
CA TYR A 82 9.50 -48.54 -18.32
C TYR A 82 9.71 -47.72 -17.06
N HIS A 83 9.84 -48.34 -15.91
CA HIS A 83 10.15 -47.63 -14.67
C HIS A 83 11.49 -46.89 -14.78
N ASN A 84 12.55 -47.54 -15.24
CA ASN A 84 13.87 -46.95 -15.40
C ASN A 84 13.85 -45.78 -16.42
N PHE A 85 13.12 -45.90 -17.52
CA PHE A 85 12.96 -44.84 -18.50
C PHE A 85 12.19 -43.67 -17.95
N GLY A 86 11.15 -43.91 -17.18
CA GLY A 86 10.40 -42.87 -16.45
C GLY A 86 11.28 -42.11 -15.47
N VAL A 87 12.07 -42.81 -14.66
CA VAL A 87 13.03 -42.22 -13.73
C VAL A 87 14.07 -41.32 -14.45
N PHE A 88 14.56 -41.81 -15.60
CA PHE A 88 15.47 -40.99 -16.42
C PHE A 88 14.83 -39.68 -16.87
N PHE A 89 13.60 -39.71 -17.41
CA PHE A 89 12.90 -38.50 -17.85
C PHE A 89 12.59 -37.56 -16.68
N GLN A 90 12.17 -38.08 -15.56
CA GLN A 90 11.88 -37.32 -14.36
C GLN A 90 13.13 -36.57 -13.84
N GLN A 91 14.29 -37.24 -13.81
CA GLN A 91 15.59 -36.61 -13.44
C GLN A 91 15.99 -35.47 -14.39
N HIS A 92 15.49 -35.49 -15.62
CA HIS A 92 15.72 -34.45 -16.62
C HIS A 92 14.54 -33.43 -16.74
N LYS A 93 13.59 -33.48 -15.79
CA LYS A 93 12.40 -32.60 -15.74
C LYS A 93 11.49 -32.71 -16.98
N LEU A 94 11.46 -33.88 -17.58
CA LEU A 94 10.62 -34.22 -18.73
C LEU A 94 9.39 -35.02 -18.26
N ASP A 95 8.61 -34.43 -17.36
CA ASP A 95 7.54 -35.11 -16.63
C ASP A 95 6.46 -35.70 -17.54
N VAL A 96 6.16 -35.09 -18.69
CA VAL A 96 5.20 -35.64 -19.67
C VAL A 96 5.66 -37.01 -20.17
N LEU A 97 6.93 -37.15 -20.53
CA LEU A 97 7.50 -38.43 -20.99
C LEU A 97 7.64 -39.43 -19.84
N ALA A 98 7.93 -38.95 -18.64
CA ALA A 98 7.96 -39.77 -17.44
C ALA A 98 6.58 -40.38 -17.16
N VAL A 99 5.49 -39.60 -17.27
CA VAL A 99 4.09 -40.09 -17.13
C VAL A 99 3.78 -41.13 -18.16
N GLU A 100 4.15 -41.00 -19.44
CA GLU A 100 3.94 -42.03 -20.46
C GLU A 100 4.62 -43.35 -20.06
N CYS A 101 5.88 -43.30 -19.57
CA CYS A 101 6.62 -44.48 -19.14
C CYS A 101 6.03 -45.13 -17.88
N PHE A 102 5.76 -44.34 -16.84
CA PHE A 102 5.23 -44.87 -15.59
C PHE A 102 3.79 -45.43 -15.78
N SER A 103 2.98 -44.79 -16.62
CA SER A 103 1.65 -45.35 -16.99
C SER A 103 1.76 -46.69 -17.67
N ALA A 104 2.72 -46.89 -18.58
CA ALA A 104 2.98 -48.20 -19.18
C ALA A 104 3.53 -49.20 -18.16
N CYS A 105 4.36 -48.76 -17.23
CA CYS A 105 4.89 -49.56 -16.13
C CYS A 105 3.78 -50.15 -15.27
N VAL A 106 2.88 -49.29 -14.73
CA VAL A 106 1.78 -49.73 -13.84
C VAL A 106 0.71 -50.53 -14.60
N LYS A 107 0.53 -50.29 -15.90
CA LYS A 107 -0.36 -51.10 -16.75
C LYS A 107 0.13 -52.55 -16.90
N LEU A 108 1.46 -52.76 -16.96
CA LEU A 108 2.06 -54.10 -17.03
C LEU A 108 2.12 -54.78 -15.66
N LYS A 109 2.25 -54.03 -14.60
CA LYS A 109 2.30 -54.54 -13.23
C LYS A 109 1.55 -53.62 -12.29
N GLN A 110 0.26 -53.92 -12.10
CA GLN A 110 -0.66 -53.07 -11.33
C GLN A 110 -0.35 -53.02 -9.83
N ASP A 111 0.34 -54.02 -9.29
CA ASP A 111 0.76 -54.14 -7.90
C ASP A 111 2.20 -53.59 -7.65
N PHE A 112 2.74 -52.82 -8.60
CA PHE A 112 4.09 -52.23 -8.45
C PHE A 112 3.98 -50.85 -7.82
N PHE A 113 4.15 -50.81 -6.52
CA PHE A 113 4.00 -49.64 -5.67
C PHE A 113 4.86 -48.45 -6.14
N GLU A 114 6.17 -48.67 -6.40
CA GLU A 114 7.09 -47.62 -6.84
C GLU A 114 6.67 -46.99 -8.18
N GLY A 115 6.06 -47.81 -9.05
CA GLY A 115 5.52 -47.31 -10.32
C GLY A 115 4.39 -46.30 -10.12
N HIS A 116 3.45 -46.57 -9.21
CA HIS A 116 2.35 -45.67 -8.89
C HIS A 116 2.83 -44.42 -8.14
N GLU A 117 3.81 -44.55 -7.25
CA GLU A 117 4.42 -43.43 -6.55
C GLU A 117 5.07 -42.44 -7.54
N GLN A 118 5.95 -42.94 -8.43
CA GLN A 118 6.63 -42.09 -9.40
C GLN A 118 5.68 -41.53 -10.47
N LEU A 119 4.64 -42.25 -10.83
CA LEU A 119 3.56 -41.76 -11.67
C LEU A 119 2.87 -40.56 -11.00
N GLY A 120 2.51 -40.69 -9.73
CA GLY A 120 1.91 -39.61 -8.95
C GLY A 120 2.84 -38.39 -8.85
N ASN A 121 4.13 -38.60 -8.60
CA ASN A 121 5.12 -37.53 -8.52
C ASN A 121 5.24 -36.74 -9.85
N SER A 122 5.30 -37.45 -10.98
CA SER A 122 5.41 -36.79 -12.29
C SER A 122 4.13 -36.06 -12.68
N ILE A 123 2.97 -36.63 -12.40
CA ILE A 123 1.66 -35.97 -12.62
C ILE A 123 1.51 -34.75 -11.71
N PHE A 124 1.96 -34.83 -10.46
CA PHE A 124 1.99 -33.70 -9.53
C PHE A 124 2.83 -32.52 -10.05
N ASN A 125 4.01 -32.83 -10.60
CA ASN A 125 4.89 -31.84 -11.22
C ASN A 125 4.26 -31.12 -12.42
N LEU A 126 3.36 -31.80 -13.14
CA LEU A 126 2.59 -31.21 -14.24
C LEU A 126 1.39 -30.36 -13.77
N GLY A 127 1.11 -30.30 -12.46
CA GLY A 127 -0.01 -29.56 -11.90
C GLY A 127 -1.37 -30.28 -11.95
N GLU A 128 -1.42 -31.55 -12.40
CA GLU A 128 -2.63 -32.35 -12.49
C GLU A 128 -2.93 -33.07 -11.15
N TYR A 129 -3.26 -32.27 -10.11
CA TYR A 129 -3.32 -32.74 -8.73
C TYR A 129 -4.38 -33.85 -8.47
N GLU A 130 -5.52 -33.83 -9.18
CA GLU A 130 -6.56 -34.86 -9.02
C GLU A 130 -6.08 -36.18 -9.54
N SER A 131 -5.47 -36.22 -10.72
CA SER A 131 -4.86 -37.43 -11.30
C SER A 131 -3.70 -37.95 -10.44
N ALA A 132 -2.88 -37.04 -9.89
CA ALA A 132 -1.78 -37.38 -8.98
C ALA A 132 -2.31 -38.02 -7.70
N LEU A 133 -3.39 -37.51 -7.10
CA LEU A 133 -4.04 -38.04 -5.92
C LEU A 133 -4.54 -39.47 -6.16
N GLY A 134 -5.14 -39.76 -7.35
CA GLY A 134 -5.54 -41.07 -7.75
C GLY A 134 -4.38 -42.08 -7.81
N ALA A 135 -3.23 -41.67 -8.34
CA ALA A 135 -2.03 -42.52 -8.38
C ALA A 135 -1.47 -42.77 -6.96
N TYR A 136 -1.39 -41.74 -6.10
CA TYR A 136 -0.97 -41.91 -4.71
C TYR A 136 -1.95 -42.76 -3.89
N ALA A 137 -3.26 -42.64 -4.08
CA ALA A 137 -4.24 -43.44 -3.41
C ALA A 137 -4.05 -44.93 -3.77
N THR A 138 -3.77 -45.25 -5.05
CA THR A 138 -3.45 -46.62 -5.49
C THR A 138 -2.14 -47.11 -4.85
N ALA A 139 -1.12 -46.29 -4.79
CA ALA A 139 0.14 -46.62 -4.12
C ALA A 139 -0.07 -46.85 -2.60
N LEU A 140 -0.94 -46.08 -1.94
CA LEU A 140 -1.28 -46.25 -0.53
C LEU A 140 -2.06 -47.52 -0.24
N ILE A 141 -2.90 -48.02 -1.16
CA ILE A 141 -3.54 -49.34 -1.03
C ILE A 141 -2.46 -50.42 -0.98
N LEU A 142 -1.40 -50.28 -1.77
CA LEU A 142 -0.28 -51.24 -1.82
C LEU A 142 0.66 -51.12 -0.62
N LYS A 143 0.83 -49.88 -0.08
CA LYS A 143 1.72 -49.56 1.05
C LYS A 143 1.07 -48.56 2.00
N PRO A 144 0.13 -48.96 2.86
CA PRO A 144 -0.74 -48.08 3.64
C PRO A 144 -0.02 -47.15 4.65
N LYS A 145 1.21 -47.48 5.07
CA LYS A 145 1.96 -46.73 6.10
C LYS A 145 3.17 -45.98 5.54
N SER A 146 3.19 -45.65 4.26
CA SER A 146 4.26 -44.83 3.71
C SER A 146 4.05 -43.36 4.06
N LYS A 147 4.93 -42.83 4.91
CA LYS A 147 4.90 -41.41 5.31
C LYS A 147 4.94 -40.49 4.09
N GLU A 148 5.84 -40.78 3.14
CA GLU A 148 6.05 -39.97 1.95
C GLU A 148 4.81 -39.88 1.08
N LEU A 149 4.11 -41.03 0.87
CA LEU A 149 2.87 -41.09 0.10
C LEU A 149 1.73 -40.31 0.76
N VAL A 150 1.59 -40.48 2.09
CA VAL A 150 0.54 -39.79 2.87
C VAL A 150 0.77 -38.26 2.78
N ILE A 151 2.02 -37.80 2.93
CA ILE A 151 2.37 -36.39 2.75
C ILE A 151 2.06 -35.92 1.33
N SER A 152 2.39 -36.72 0.30
CA SER A 152 2.14 -36.34 -1.09
C SER A 152 0.64 -36.27 -1.40
N ALA A 153 -0.16 -37.22 -0.90
CA ALA A 153 -1.62 -37.16 -1.01
C ALA A 153 -2.21 -35.94 -0.30
N GLY A 154 -1.74 -35.65 0.92
CA GLY A 154 -2.13 -34.44 1.66
C GLY A 154 -1.78 -33.15 0.91
N LYS A 155 -0.62 -33.08 0.25
CA LYS A 155 -0.25 -31.95 -0.62
C LYS A 155 -1.20 -31.81 -1.81
N CYS A 156 -1.59 -32.91 -2.46
CA CYS A 156 -2.58 -32.86 -3.53
C CYS A 156 -3.91 -32.29 -3.03
N CYS A 157 -4.41 -32.77 -1.90
CA CYS A 157 -5.65 -32.29 -1.30
C CYS A 157 -5.56 -30.77 -1.01
N THR A 158 -4.45 -30.29 -0.46
CA THR A 158 -4.27 -28.85 -0.21
C THR A 158 -4.25 -28.02 -1.49
N LYS A 159 -3.63 -28.53 -2.57
CA LYS A 159 -3.62 -27.86 -3.88
C LYS A 159 -4.98 -27.83 -4.58
N LEU A 160 -5.83 -28.83 -4.29
CA LEU A 160 -7.21 -28.93 -4.79
C LEU A 160 -8.23 -28.14 -3.95
N GLY A 161 -7.82 -27.57 -2.82
CA GLY A 161 -8.74 -26.92 -1.87
C GLY A 161 -9.51 -27.90 -0.97
N HIS A 162 -9.20 -29.20 -1.02
CA HIS A 162 -9.81 -30.25 -0.19
C HIS A 162 -9.12 -30.30 1.18
N TYR A 163 -9.19 -29.20 1.95
CA TYR A 163 -8.42 -29.03 3.17
C TYR A 163 -8.79 -30.02 4.29
N SER A 164 -10.06 -30.43 4.37
CA SER A 164 -10.51 -31.44 5.35
C SER A 164 -9.84 -32.79 5.11
N ASP A 165 -9.83 -33.26 3.85
CA ASP A 165 -9.21 -34.54 3.49
C ASP A 165 -7.68 -34.46 3.68
N GLY A 166 -7.07 -33.31 3.31
CA GLY A 166 -5.65 -33.05 3.54
C GLY A 166 -5.29 -33.11 5.03
N LEU A 167 -6.14 -32.52 5.89
CA LEU A 167 -5.97 -32.58 7.33
C LEU A 167 -6.01 -34.01 7.87
N GLU A 168 -6.93 -34.84 7.40
CA GLU A 168 -7.02 -36.27 7.78
C GLU A 168 -5.73 -37.01 7.41
N TYR A 169 -5.22 -36.85 6.20
CA TYR A 169 -3.93 -37.43 5.80
C TYR A 169 -2.81 -37.05 6.75
N TYR A 170 -2.60 -35.79 7.00
CA TYR A 170 -1.51 -35.33 7.87
C TYR A 170 -1.71 -35.76 9.34
N GLN A 171 -2.94 -35.72 9.87
CA GLN A 171 -3.25 -36.12 11.23
C GLN A 171 -3.01 -37.63 11.44
N SER A 172 -3.21 -38.46 10.41
CA SER A 172 -2.93 -39.91 10.48
C SER A 172 -1.46 -40.22 10.76
N LEU A 173 -0.55 -39.29 10.46
CA LEU A 173 0.89 -39.43 10.71
C LEU A 173 1.34 -38.94 12.09
N LEU A 174 0.55 -38.11 12.78
CA LEU A 174 0.94 -37.51 14.06
C LEU A 174 1.33 -38.51 15.15
N PRO A 175 0.66 -39.71 15.29
CA PRO A 175 1.06 -40.67 16.30
C PRO A 175 2.48 -41.20 16.15
N ASP A 176 2.96 -41.33 14.90
CA ASP A 176 4.26 -41.91 14.58
C ASP A 176 5.31 -40.81 14.32
N TYR A 177 4.90 -39.59 13.83
CA TYR A 177 5.75 -38.50 13.41
C TYR A 177 5.33 -37.13 13.98
N PRO A 178 5.18 -36.97 15.31
CA PRO A 178 4.62 -35.75 15.93
C PRO A 178 5.48 -34.50 15.75
N PHE A 179 6.78 -34.65 15.46
CA PHE A 179 7.75 -33.58 15.33
C PHE A 179 8.30 -33.41 13.91
N ASP A 180 7.78 -34.18 12.96
CA ASP A 180 8.17 -34.03 11.54
C ASP A 180 7.59 -32.72 10.99
N SER A 181 8.46 -31.86 10.47
CA SER A 181 8.08 -30.53 10.01
C SER A 181 7.07 -30.56 8.85
N ASN A 182 7.17 -31.51 7.92
CA ASN A 182 6.21 -31.59 6.81
C ASN A 182 4.82 -31.99 7.29
N VAL A 183 4.75 -32.84 8.31
CA VAL A 183 3.49 -33.24 8.94
C VAL A 183 2.90 -32.06 9.72
N ARG A 184 3.70 -31.39 10.56
CA ARG A 184 3.26 -30.24 11.37
C ARG A 184 2.79 -29.09 10.48
N THR A 185 3.58 -28.72 9.49
CA THR A 185 3.21 -27.63 8.57
C THR A 185 2.00 -27.99 7.73
N GLY A 186 1.86 -29.26 7.33
CA GLY A 186 0.67 -29.75 6.62
C GLY A 186 -0.61 -29.62 7.44
N VAL A 187 -0.58 -30.08 8.71
CA VAL A 187 -1.72 -29.92 9.65
C VAL A 187 -2.07 -28.46 9.82
N ALA A 188 -1.07 -27.61 10.12
CA ALA A 188 -1.29 -26.19 10.38
C ALA A 188 -1.85 -25.47 9.15
N SER A 189 -1.29 -25.71 7.97
CA SER A 189 -1.77 -25.10 6.72
C SER A 189 -3.22 -25.47 6.42
N CYS A 190 -3.60 -26.74 6.63
CA CYS A 190 -5.00 -27.15 6.45
C CYS A 190 -5.93 -26.48 7.47
N LEU A 191 -5.53 -26.38 8.74
CA LEU A 191 -6.32 -25.70 9.78
C LEU A 191 -6.52 -24.21 9.46
N ILE A 192 -5.47 -23.53 9.00
CA ILE A 192 -5.52 -22.12 8.57
C ILE A 192 -6.53 -21.97 7.41
N SER A 193 -6.41 -22.81 6.39
CA SER A 193 -7.30 -22.75 5.23
C SER A 193 -8.75 -23.12 5.53
N LEU A 194 -9.02 -23.81 6.67
CA LEU A 194 -10.35 -24.09 7.19
C LEU A 194 -10.87 -23.00 8.15
N ASN A 195 -10.22 -21.86 8.25
CA ASN A 195 -10.51 -20.77 9.20
C ASN A 195 -10.50 -21.24 10.68
N ARG A 196 -9.61 -22.18 11.02
CA ARG A 196 -9.40 -22.74 12.37
C ARG A 196 -8.05 -22.29 12.95
N GLU A 197 -7.75 -20.99 12.81
CA GLU A 197 -6.41 -20.42 13.13
C GLU A 197 -6.04 -20.59 14.60
N SER A 198 -7.00 -20.45 15.53
CA SER A 198 -6.75 -20.65 16.95
C SER A 198 -6.22 -22.08 17.25
N GLU A 199 -6.74 -23.08 16.53
CA GLU A 199 -6.27 -24.45 16.66
C GLU A 199 -4.89 -24.63 16.01
N ALA A 200 -4.63 -23.99 14.88
CA ALA A 200 -3.33 -24.00 14.21
C ALA A 200 -2.25 -23.41 15.13
N VAL A 201 -2.53 -22.26 15.75
CA VAL A 201 -1.60 -21.60 16.69
C VAL A 201 -1.34 -22.47 17.92
N ALA A 202 -2.39 -23.04 18.53
CA ALA A 202 -2.25 -23.94 19.68
C ALA A 202 -1.46 -25.20 19.33
N PHE A 203 -1.69 -25.76 18.15
CA PHE A 203 -0.99 -26.96 17.66
C PHE A 203 0.49 -26.66 17.40
N LEU A 204 0.82 -25.60 16.66
CA LEU A 204 2.19 -25.24 16.34
C LEU A 204 2.99 -24.83 17.59
N GLY A 205 2.38 -24.06 18.50
CA GLY A 205 3.03 -23.63 19.75
C GLY A 205 3.32 -24.78 20.72
N LYS A 206 2.58 -25.89 20.60
CA LYS A 206 2.82 -27.07 21.41
C LYS A 206 4.09 -27.78 20.96
N ASP A 207 5.04 -27.93 21.89
CA ASP A 207 6.30 -28.65 21.67
C ASP A 207 7.13 -28.15 20.47
N ILE A 208 7.04 -26.85 20.15
CA ILE A 208 7.74 -26.25 19.00
C ILE A 208 9.26 -26.48 19.04
N ASP A 209 9.85 -26.46 20.24
CA ASP A 209 11.28 -26.72 20.45
C ASP A 209 11.70 -28.17 20.14
N LYS A 210 10.72 -29.08 19.98
CA LYS A 210 10.96 -30.46 19.59
C LYS A 210 10.76 -30.69 18.08
N SER A 211 10.28 -29.69 17.33
CA SER A 211 10.14 -29.76 15.88
C SER A 211 11.51 -29.95 15.23
N TYR A 212 11.57 -30.74 14.17
CA TYR A 212 12.84 -30.98 13.44
C TYR A 212 13.33 -29.76 12.68
N GLU A 213 12.40 -28.87 12.25
CA GLU A 213 12.69 -27.62 11.56
C GLU A 213 11.77 -26.51 12.14
N PRO A 214 12.03 -26.06 13.39
CA PRO A 214 11.13 -25.16 14.10
C PRO A 214 10.97 -23.80 13.39
N GLU A 215 11.89 -23.38 12.53
CA GLU A 215 11.78 -22.18 11.71
C GLU A 215 10.56 -22.22 10.77
N LYS A 216 10.14 -23.41 10.33
CA LYS A 216 8.91 -23.58 9.51
C LYS A 216 7.64 -23.36 10.34
N ASP A 217 7.63 -23.87 11.57
CA ASP A 217 6.52 -23.66 12.50
C ASP A 217 6.41 -22.17 12.88
N TYR A 218 7.54 -21.49 13.15
CA TYR A 218 7.59 -20.07 13.42
C TYR A 218 7.16 -19.22 12.23
N TYR A 219 7.50 -19.61 10.98
CA TYR A 219 6.99 -18.97 9.78
C TYR A 219 5.46 -19.01 9.72
N LEU A 220 4.84 -20.18 9.96
CA LEU A 220 3.38 -20.29 9.93
C LEU A 220 2.71 -19.52 11.06
N LEU A 221 3.27 -19.52 12.27
CA LEU A 221 2.80 -18.68 13.39
C LEU A 221 2.85 -17.20 13.04
N SER A 222 3.93 -16.78 12.38
CA SER A 222 4.07 -15.41 11.88
C SER A 222 3.02 -15.07 10.83
N LEU A 223 2.81 -15.96 9.84
CA LEU A 223 1.84 -15.79 8.77
C LEU A 223 0.40 -15.67 9.32
N VAL A 224 0.01 -16.55 10.24
CA VAL A 224 -1.32 -16.48 10.88
C VAL A 224 -1.48 -15.18 11.66
N SER A 225 -0.45 -14.79 12.43
CA SER A 225 -0.48 -13.55 13.19
C SER A 225 -0.58 -12.32 12.28
N TYR A 226 0.13 -12.33 11.16
CA TYR A 226 0.09 -11.27 10.16
C TYR A 226 -1.30 -11.13 9.52
N ASN A 227 -1.90 -12.23 9.09
CA ASN A 227 -3.23 -12.26 8.50
C ASN A 227 -4.33 -11.80 9.47
N ASN A 228 -4.13 -12.01 10.77
CA ASN A 228 -5.01 -11.54 11.85
C ASN A 228 -4.64 -10.12 12.35
N PHE A 229 -3.88 -9.35 11.60
CA PHE A 229 -3.45 -7.98 11.94
C PHE A 229 -2.69 -7.84 13.27
N LYS A 230 -2.13 -8.95 13.82
CA LYS A 230 -1.30 -8.98 15.03
C LYS A 230 0.18 -8.82 14.67
N LEU A 231 0.54 -7.63 14.14
CA LEU A 231 1.85 -7.38 13.55
C LEU A 231 3.02 -7.60 14.51
N ASP A 232 2.88 -7.21 15.78
CA ASP A 232 3.92 -7.43 16.79
C ASP A 232 4.19 -8.92 17.05
N SER A 233 3.12 -9.73 17.12
CA SER A 233 3.23 -11.17 17.25
C SER A 233 3.85 -11.79 16.00
N ALA A 234 3.43 -11.32 14.81
CA ALA A 234 3.98 -11.76 13.55
C ALA A 234 5.50 -11.48 13.47
N LEU A 235 5.91 -10.26 13.82
CA LEU A 235 7.32 -9.87 13.87
C LEU A 235 8.11 -10.74 14.84
N LYS A 236 7.59 -10.96 16.05
CA LYS A 236 8.25 -11.80 17.07
C LYS A 236 8.49 -13.22 16.59
N PHE A 237 7.50 -13.83 15.94
CA PHE A 237 7.64 -15.18 15.39
C PHE A 237 8.59 -15.21 14.20
N ALA A 238 8.49 -14.25 13.27
CA ALA A 238 9.41 -14.16 12.14
C ALA A 238 10.87 -13.97 12.60
N ALA A 239 11.10 -13.08 13.57
CA ALA A 239 12.43 -12.87 14.15
C ALA A 239 13.00 -14.16 14.77
N LYS A 240 12.15 -14.94 15.50
CA LYS A 240 12.58 -16.21 16.08
C LYS A 240 12.90 -17.25 15.02
N GLY A 241 12.11 -17.34 13.96
CA GLY A 241 12.40 -18.19 12.82
C GLY A 241 13.72 -17.80 12.12
N HIS A 242 13.99 -16.50 11.97
CA HIS A 242 15.24 -15.98 11.42
C HIS A 242 16.45 -16.28 12.31
N GLU A 243 16.31 -16.19 13.61
CA GLU A 243 17.35 -16.56 14.57
C GLU A 243 17.78 -18.04 14.41
N LEU A 244 16.80 -18.93 14.19
CA LEU A 244 17.02 -20.37 14.04
C LEU A 244 17.60 -20.74 12.69
N ASN A 245 17.11 -20.12 11.64
CA ASN A 245 17.60 -20.34 10.27
C ASN A 245 17.61 -19.02 9.48
N PRO A 246 18.73 -18.26 9.52
CA PRO A 246 18.86 -16.99 8.82
C PRO A 246 18.73 -17.05 7.30
N ASP A 247 18.78 -18.26 6.76
CA ASP A 247 18.77 -18.52 5.31
C ASP A 247 17.44 -19.08 4.80
N TYR A 248 16.46 -19.31 5.67
CA TYR A 248 15.18 -19.83 5.27
C TYR A 248 14.33 -18.76 4.60
N LEU A 249 14.22 -18.84 3.27
CA LEU A 249 13.61 -17.82 2.42
C LEU A 249 12.20 -17.39 2.85
N PRO A 250 11.25 -18.29 3.19
CA PRO A 250 9.92 -17.86 3.64
C PRO A 250 9.94 -16.98 4.89
N VAL A 251 10.86 -17.25 5.83
CA VAL A 251 11.05 -16.42 7.03
C VAL A 251 11.66 -15.08 6.67
N LEU A 252 12.67 -15.02 5.78
CA LEU A 252 13.26 -13.76 5.32
C LEU A 252 12.20 -12.83 4.72
N LYS A 253 11.36 -13.37 3.83
CA LYS A 253 10.25 -12.62 3.21
C LYS A 253 9.28 -12.08 4.27
N MET A 254 8.82 -12.94 5.18
CA MET A 254 7.86 -12.58 6.22
C MET A 254 8.46 -11.59 7.23
N TYR A 255 9.71 -11.80 7.65
CA TYR A 255 10.39 -10.93 8.60
C TYR A 255 10.58 -9.53 8.03
N GLY A 256 11.09 -9.42 6.78
CA GLY A 256 11.22 -8.14 6.09
C GLY A 256 9.88 -7.43 5.89
N THR A 257 8.83 -8.17 5.53
CA THR A 257 7.46 -7.63 5.39
C THR A 257 6.93 -7.09 6.73
N CYS A 258 7.06 -7.84 7.82
CA CYS A 258 6.63 -7.39 9.15
C CYS A 258 7.38 -6.14 9.62
N LEU A 259 8.72 -6.12 9.43
CA LEU A 259 9.55 -4.96 9.75
C LEU A 259 9.10 -3.71 8.97
N GLY A 260 8.88 -3.85 7.66
CA GLY A 260 8.41 -2.74 6.81
C GLY A 260 7.04 -2.21 7.25
N ARG A 261 6.10 -3.09 7.60
CA ARG A 261 4.75 -2.72 8.08
C ARG A 261 4.78 -2.03 9.45
N LEU A 262 5.77 -2.31 10.27
CA LEU A 262 6.00 -1.67 11.57
C LEU A 262 6.93 -0.45 11.48
N ASN A 263 7.22 0.05 10.27
CA ASN A 263 8.08 1.20 9.99
C ASN A 263 9.55 1.02 10.44
N ILE A 264 10.04 -0.20 10.61
CA ILE A 264 11.46 -0.53 10.90
C ILE A 264 12.18 -0.72 9.56
N HIS A 265 12.13 0.31 8.72
CA HIS A 265 12.45 0.22 7.29
C HIS A 265 13.91 -0.15 6.99
N SER A 266 14.89 0.41 7.72
CA SER A 266 16.30 0.15 7.45
C SER A 266 16.63 -1.34 7.60
N LEU A 267 16.17 -1.98 8.66
CA LEU A 267 16.35 -3.41 8.87
C LEU A 267 15.54 -4.25 7.86
N ALA A 268 14.33 -3.78 7.50
CA ALA A 268 13.50 -4.43 6.48
C ALA A 268 14.25 -4.52 5.14
N ILE A 269 14.89 -3.42 4.71
CA ILE A 269 15.69 -3.36 3.48
C ILE A 269 16.80 -4.40 3.51
N ASP A 270 17.56 -4.49 4.61
CA ASP A 270 18.66 -5.44 4.72
C ASP A 270 18.20 -6.90 4.61
N ILE A 271 17.08 -7.22 5.26
CA ILE A 271 16.49 -8.58 5.24
C ILE A 271 15.90 -8.90 3.87
N LEU A 272 15.18 -7.97 3.25
CA LEU A 272 14.57 -8.17 1.93
C LEU A 272 15.62 -8.29 0.82
N LYS A 273 16.73 -7.55 0.89
CA LYS A 273 17.86 -7.71 -0.04
C LYS A 273 18.45 -9.12 0.03
N LYS A 274 18.59 -9.70 1.23
CA LYS A 274 19.01 -11.12 1.37
C LYS A 274 18.01 -12.08 0.74
N ALA A 275 16.70 -11.78 0.87
CA ALA A 275 15.67 -12.59 0.21
C ALA A 275 15.76 -12.51 -1.31
N ILE A 276 16.02 -11.33 -1.89
CA ILE A 276 16.24 -11.11 -3.33
C ILE A 276 17.48 -11.88 -3.84
N GLU A 277 18.57 -11.86 -3.09
CA GLU A 277 19.79 -12.63 -3.45
C GLU A 277 19.50 -14.13 -3.56
N LYS A 278 18.59 -14.66 -2.75
CA LYS A 278 18.20 -16.08 -2.77
C LYS A 278 17.18 -16.43 -3.85
N ASP A 279 16.23 -15.53 -4.10
CA ASP A 279 15.20 -15.67 -5.13
C ASP A 279 15.01 -14.34 -5.86
N PRO A 280 15.76 -14.10 -6.94
CA PRO A 280 15.68 -12.86 -7.71
C PRO A 280 14.45 -12.79 -8.64
N ASN A 281 13.56 -13.78 -8.60
CA ASN A 281 12.39 -13.85 -9.48
C ASN A 281 11.05 -13.66 -8.74
N ASP A 282 11.07 -13.23 -7.49
CA ASP A 282 9.86 -12.97 -6.71
C ASP A 282 9.49 -11.49 -6.72
N PRO A 283 8.44 -11.06 -7.46
CA PRO A 283 8.04 -9.66 -7.55
C PRO A 283 7.58 -9.07 -6.23
N GLU A 284 7.03 -9.89 -5.31
CA GLU A 284 6.53 -9.41 -4.01
C GLU A 284 7.68 -8.92 -3.12
N VAL A 285 8.83 -9.58 -3.15
CA VAL A 285 10.00 -9.16 -2.35
C VAL A 285 10.54 -7.83 -2.85
N PHE A 286 10.60 -7.62 -4.16
CA PHE A 286 10.97 -6.32 -4.74
C PHE A 286 9.97 -5.23 -4.35
N TYR A 287 8.68 -5.50 -4.45
CA TYR A 287 7.63 -4.57 -4.02
C TYR A 287 7.78 -4.17 -2.55
N ASN A 288 7.97 -5.12 -1.63
CA ASN A 288 8.13 -4.86 -0.20
C ASN A 288 9.44 -4.10 0.11
N CYS A 289 10.51 -4.38 -0.64
CA CYS A 289 11.76 -3.63 -0.53
C CYS A 289 11.56 -2.17 -1.00
N GLY A 290 10.88 -1.96 -2.12
CA GLY A 290 10.48 -0.64 -2.61
C GLY A 290 9.65 0.14 -1.58
N ASN A 291 8.68 -0.51 -0.94
CA ASN A 291 7.90 0.10 0.15
C ASN A 291 8.77 0.56 1.31
N SER A 292 9.79 -0.23 1.66
CA SER A 292 10.69 0.12 2.75
C SER A 292 11.61 1.29 2.39
N PHE A 293 12.08 1.38 1.15
CA PHE A 293 12.81 2.56 0.65
C PHE A 293 11.92 3.81 0.63
N GLN A 294 10.68 3.67 0.16
CA GLN A 294 9.69 4.76 0.21
C GLN A 294 9.43 5.23 1.64
N GLY A 295 9.39 4.31 2.61
CA GLY A 295 9.18 4.61 4.03
C GLY A 295 10.31 5.43 4.66
N ILE A 296 11.55 5.32 4.19
CA ILE A 296 12.69 6.17 4.62
C ILE A 296 12.87 7.42 3.75
N GLY A 297 11.98 7.63 2.76
CA GLY A 297 12.02 8.79 1.86
C GLY A 297 12.93 8.65 0.64
N GLU A 298 13.56 7.50 0.44
CA GLU A 298 14.43 7.19 -0.70
C GLU A 298 13.58 6.80 -1.94
N ILE A 299 12.86 7.81 -2.48
CA ILE A 299 11.82 7.59 -3.50
C ILE A 299 12.42 7.03 -4.81
N ASP A 300 13.60 7.47 -5.22
CA ASP A 300 14.25 7.01 -6.45
C ASP A 300 14.63 5.53 -6.35
N GLN A 301 15.22 5.12 -5.22
CA GLN A 301 15.51 3.72 -4.97
C GLN A 301 14.22 2.90 -4.90
N ALA A 302 13.17 3.41 -4.27
CA ALA A 302 11.88 2.74 -4.26
C ALA A 302 11.36 2.49 -5.69
N ARG A 303 11.48 3.50 -6.59
CA ARG A 303 11.08 3.36 -8.00
C ARG A 303 11.85 2.24 -8.72
N GLU A 304 13.15 2.15 -8.54
CA GLU A 304 13.96 1.08 -9.12
C GLU A 304 13.43 -0.31 -8.72
N TYR A 305 13.14 -0.50 -7.44
CA TYR A 305 12.58 -1.76 -6.94
C TYR A 305 11.17 -2.03 -7.46
N TYR A 306 10.32 -1.02 -7.60
CA TYR A 306 8.99 -1.19 -8.21
C TYR A 306 9.11 -1.54 -9.70
N PHE A 307 10.05 -0.96 -10.45
CA PHE A 307 10.29 -1.34 -11.84
C PHE A 307 10.78 -2.78 -11.98
N GLU A 308 11.65 -3.27 -11.09
CA GLU A 308 12.03 -4.68 -11.07
C GLU A 308 10.85 -5.60 -10.73
N CYS A 309 9.98 -5.20 -9.78
CA CYS A 309 8.73 -5.90 -9.52
C CYS A 309 7.87 -5.99 -10.80
N LEU A 310 7.69 -4.90 -11.52
CA LEU A 310 6.90 -4.85 -12.76
C LEU A 310 7.56 -5.57 -13.93
N ARG A 311 8.88 -5.62 -13.99
CA ARG A 311 9.62 -6.43 -14.97
C ARG A 311 9.33 -7.92 -14.78
N LEU A 312 9.16 -8.37 -13.53
CA LEU A 312 8.84 -9.76 -13.18
C LEU A 312 7.35 -10.07 -13.30
N ASN A 313 6.50 -9.11 -12.98
CA ASN A 313 5.04 -9.20 -13.10
C ASN A 313 4.46 -7.86 -13.54
N SER A 314 4.21 -7.73 -14.84
CA SER A 314 3.70 -6.49 -15.47
C SER A 314 2.27 -6.09 -15.05
N GLU A 315 1.55 -6.95 -14.33
CA GLU A 315 0.19 -6.69 -13.82
C GLU A 315 0.18 -6.44 -12.30
N TYR A 316 1.35 -6.16 -11.68
CA TYR A 316 1.44 -5.93 -10.24
C TYR A 316 0.91 -4.54 -9.89
N TYR A 317 -0.41 -4.41 -9.79
CA TYR A 317 -1.14 -3.14 -9.62
C TYR A 317 -0.69 -2.30 -8.42
N LEU A 318 -0.26 -2.94 -7.31
CA LEU A 318 0.24 -2.23 -6.13
C LEU A 318 1.54 -1.46 -6.42
N ALA A 319 2.41 -2.00 -7.28
CA ALA A 319 3.63 -1.30 -7.67
C ALA A 319 3.31 -0.06 -8.52
N PHE A 320 2.33 -0.12 -9.41
CA PHE A 320 1.86 1.06 -10.16
C PHE A 320 1.29 2.12 -9.23
N ASN A 321 0.44 1.74 -8.26
CA ASN A 321 -0.09 2.68 -7.27
C ASN A 321 1.04 3.39 -6.50
N ASN A 322 2.05 2.66 -6.06
CA ASN A 322 3.15 3.22 -5.28
C ASN A 322 4.13 4.03 -6.14
N LEU A 323 4.31 3.67 -7.42
CA LEU A 323 4.99 4.53 -8.39
C LEU A 323 4.23 5.85 -8.58
N GLY A 324 2.90 5.80 -8.69
CA GLY A 324 2.04 6.98 -8.75
C GLY A 324 2.24 7.89 -7.55
N PHE A 325 2.29 7.32 -6.33
CA PHE A 325 2.61 8.07 -5.12
C PHE A 325 4.01 8.70 -5.17
N GLY A 326 5.02 7.93 -5.59
CA GLY A 326 6.40 8.43 -5.71
C GLY A 326 6.51 9.61 -6.68
N TYR A 327 5.91 9.51 -7.86
CA TYR A 327 5.87 10.60 -8.84
C TYR A 327 5.09 11.82 -8.33
N SER A 328 3.92 11.61 -7.70
CA SER A 328 3.14 12.70 -7.09
C SER A 328 3.92 13.43 -5.98
N PHE A 329 4.69 12.67 -5.19
CA PHE A 329 5.53 13.22 -4.14
C PHE A 329 6.67 14.09 -4.68
N GLN A 330 7.23 13.73 -5.83
CA GLN A 330 8.29 14.47 -6.52
C GLN A 330 7.76 15.62 -7.42
N GLY A 331 6.43 15.72 -7.60
CA GLY A 331 5.81 16.77 -8.41
C GLY A 331 5.54 16.39 -9.87
N ASP A 332 5.91 15.18 -10.31
CA ASP A 332 5.57 14.68 -11.65
C ASP A 332 4.13 14.15 -11.68
N VAL A 333 3.19 15.09 -11.70
CA VAL A 333 1.75 14.79 -11.70
C VAL A 333 1.33 14.00 -12.94
N GLY A 334 1.97 14.22 -14.09
CA GLY A 334 1.67 13.52 -15.34
C GLY A 334 1.91 12.01 -15.21
N LYS A 335 3.13 11.61 -14.83
CA LYS A 335 3.46 10.19 -14.62
C LYS A 335 2.69 9.59 -13.46
N ALA A 336 2.41 10.36 -12.40
CA ALA A 336 1.58 9.89 -11.29
C ALA A 336 0.19 9.48 -11.77
N LYS A 337 -0.48 10.30 -12.58
CA LYS A 337 -1.80 10.01 -13.17
C LYS A 337 -1.78 8.77 -14.07
N GLU A 338 -0.75 8.62 -14.90
CA GLU A 338 -0.58 7.43 -15.75
C GLU A 338 -0.49 6.15 -14.90
N CYS A 339 0.36 6.18 -13.87
CA CYS A 339 0.53 5.04 -12.97
C CYS A 339 -0.76 4.68 -12.21
N TYR A 340 -1.46 5.67 -11.65
CA TYR A 340 -2.74 5.43 -10.99
C TYR A 340 -3.81 4.94 -11.97
N GLY A 341 -3.85 5.48 -13.20
CA GLY A 341 -4.74 5.03 -14.25
C GLY A 341 -4.58 3.54 -14.54
N ILE A 342 -3.34 3.08 -14.72
CA ILE A 342 -3.03 1.66 -14.93
C ILE A 342 -3.45 0.81 -13.70
N ALA A 343 -3.16 1.27 -12.49
CA ALA A 343 -3.54 0.55 -11.26
C ALA A 343 -5.06 0.39 -11.13
N ILE A 344 -5.83 1.43 -11.49
CA ILE A 344 -7.30 1.43 -11.49
C ILE A 344 -7.85 0.50 -12.59
N GLU A 345 -7.25 0.48 -13.77
CA GLU A 345 -7.64 -0.42 -14.86
C GLU A 345 -7.40 -1.90 -14.49
N LEU A 346 -6.24 -2.20 -13.88
CA LEU A 346 -5.91 -3.55 -13.44
C LEU A 346 -6.78 -4.03 -12.26
N THR A 347 -7.23 -3.10 -11.42
CA THR A 347 -8.03 -3.45 -10.22
C THR A 347 -9.15 -2.43 -9.99
N PRO A 348 -10.23 -2.45 -10.79
CA PRO A 348 -11.31 -1.46 -10.72
C PRO A 348 -12.09 -1.45 -9.40
N SER A 349 -11.96 -2.48 -8.57
CA SER A 349 -12.61 -2.57 -7.26
C SER A 349 -11.90 -1.79 -6.14
N ARG A 350 -10.69 -1.26 -6.40
CA ARG A 350 -9.87 -0.55 -5.42
C ARG A 350 -10.16 0.96 -5.48
N GLU A 351 -11.05 1.40 -4.61
CA GLU A 351 -11.46 2.81 -4.47
C GLU A 351 -10.33 3.73 -3.98
N ASP A 352 -9.39 3.19 -3.20
CA ASP A 352 -8.25 3.92 -2.65
C ASP A 352 -7.28 4.41 -3.76
N PHE A 353 -7.08 3.64 -4.82
CA PHE A 353 -6.25 4.06 -5.96
C PHE A 353 -6.86 5.25 -6.69
N HIS A 354 -8.18 5.24 -6.84
CA HIS A 354 -8.92 6.33 -7.46
C HIS A 354 -8.92 7.57 -6.54
N SER A 355 -9.00 7.40 -5.22
CA SER A 355 -8.83 8.49 -4.26
C SER A 355 -7.42 9.10 -4.33
N ASN A 356 -6.37 8.31 -4.52
CA ASN A 356 -5.00 8.80 -4.73
C ASN A 356 -4.89 9.63 -6.01
N LEU A 357 -5.56 9.22 -7.10
CA LEU A 357 -5.65 9.98 -8.34
C LEU A 357 -6.33 11.33 -8.09
N LEU A 358 -7.47 11.36 -7.42
CA LEU A 358 -8.21 12.59 -7.09
C LEU A 358 -7.37 13.56 -6.28
N PHE A 359 -6.65 13.07 -5.26
CA PHE A 359 -5.75 13.92 -4.49
C PHE A 359 -4.60 14.48 -5.34
N THR A 360 -4.10 13.70 -6.28
CA THR A 360 -3.01 14.10 -7.18
C THR A 360 -3.45 15.20 -8.17
N ILE A 361 -4.67 15.13 -8.69
CA ILE A 361 -5.22 16.13 -9.63
C ILE A 361 -5.26 17.53 -9.02
N LEU A 362 -5.44 17.67 -7.70
CA LEU A 362 -5.40 18.97 -7.02
C LEU A 362 -4.06 19.72 -7.16
N HIS A 363 -2.99 19.01 -7.52
CA HIS A 363 -1.65 19.56 -7.72
C HIS A 363 -1.34 19.89 -9.19
N GLU A 364 -2.26 19.53 -10.10
CA GLU A 364 -2.02 19.67 -11.53
C GLU A 364 -2.23 21.10 -12.00
N GLU A 365 -1.18 21.72 -12.53
CA GLU A 365 -1.17 23.09 -13.04
C GLU A 365 -2.26 23.38 -14.09
N LYS A 366 -2.53 22.40 -14.94
CA LYS A 366 -3.48 22.51 -16.06
C LYS A 366 -4.88 21.99 -15.76
N SER A 367 -5.10 21.37 -14.61
CA SER A 367 -6.41 20.86 -14.22
C SER A 367 -7.28 22.00 -13.68
N SER A 368 -8.53 22.02 -14.08
CA SER A 368 -9.51 22.95 -13.53
C SER A 368 -10.25 22.32 -12.34
N PRO A 369 -10.86 23.12 -11.46
CA PRO A 369 -11.74 22.59 -10.41
C PRO A 369 -12.89 21.73 -10.95
N GLU A 370 -13.39 22.04 -12.17
CA GLU A 370 -14.41 21.25 -12.86
C GLU A 370 -13.89 19.88 -13.29
N ASP A 371 -12.62 19.77 -13.69
CA ASP A 371 -12.01 18.48 -14.02
C ASP A 371 -11.93 17.59 -12.77
N HIS A 372 -11.54 18.18 -11.65
CA HIS A 372 -11.55 17.49 -10.36
C HIS A 372 -12.96 17.04 -9.95
N PHE A 373 -13.96 17.95 -10.03
CA PHE A 373 -15.36 17.61 -9.73
C PHE A 373 -15.87 16.47 -10.61
N ARG A 374 -15.57 16.51 -11.92
CA ARG A 374 -15.94 15.45 -12.87
C ARG A 374 -15.33 14.11 -12.47
N GLU A 375 -14.06 14.08 -12.10
CA GLU A 375 -13.40 12.84 -11.67
C GLU A 375 -13.94 12.33 -10.34
N ALA A 376 -14.28 13.22 -9.40
CA ALA A 376 -14.95 12.85 -8.16
C ALA A 376 -16.33 12.20 -8.41
N ARG A 377 -17.07 12.68 -9.42
CA ARG A 377 -18.32 12.03 -9.86
C ARG A 377 -18.09 10.66 -10.50
N VAL A 378 -16.98 10.47 -11.24
CA VAL A 378 -16.58 9.15 -11.75
C VAL A 378 -16.28 8.19 -10.60
N TRP A 379 -15.64 8.67 -9.53
CA TRP A 379 -15.42 7.88 -8.31
C TRP A 379 -16.76 7.43 -7.70
N GLN A 380 -17.71 8.34 -7.54
CA GLN A 380 -19.07 8.03 -7.07
C GLN A 380 -19.72 6.92 -7.89
N ASP A 381 -19.71 7.05 -9.21
CA ASP A 381 -20.39 6.13 -10.12
C ASP A 381 -19.76 4.72 -10.10
N LYS A 382 -18.44 4.63 -9.86
CA LYS A 382 -17.70 3.36 -9.85
C LYS A 382 -17.71 2.63 -8.52
N HIS A 383 -17.66 3.37 -7.41
CA HIS A 383 -17.33 2.80 -6.11
C HIS A 383 -18.42 2.94 -5.05
N ALA A 384 -19.28 3.95 -5.16
CA ALA A 384 -20.33 4.17 -4.17
C ALA A 384 -21.40 3.08 -4.22
N ILE A 385 -22.00 2.82 -3.08
CA ILE A 385 -23.08 1.86 -2.94
C ILE A 385 -24.36 2.40 -3.62
N PRO A 386 -25.06 1.58 -4.41
CA PRO A 386 -26.34 1.96 -5.02
C PRO A 386 -27.37 2.46 -4.02
N ILE A 387 -28.20 3.43 -4.43
CA ILE A 387 -29.16 4.11 -3.55
C ILE A 387 -30.14 3.14 -2.90
N ASP A 388 -30.55 2.08 -3.59
CA ASP A 388 -31.47 1.06 -3.08
C ASP A 388 -30.88 0.18 -1.97
N GLN A 389 -29.56 0.15 -1.84
CA GLN A 389 -28.81 -0.58 -0.79
C GLN A 389 -28.44 0.31 0.41
N ARG A 390 -28.73 1.62 0.35
CA ARG A 390 -28.45 2.55 1.45
C ARG A 390 -29.38 2.30 2.64
N VAL A 391 -28.94 2.72 3.83
CA VAL A 391 -29.76 2.70 5.05
C VAL A 391 -31.00 3.58 4.84
N LYS A 392 -32.17 3.01 5.11
CA LYS A 392 -33.47 3.68 4.93
C LYS A 392 -34.11 4.09 6.25
N GLU A 393 -33.81 3.38 7.32
CA GLU A 393 -34.42 3.60 8.65
C GLU A 393 -33.32 3.61 9.71
N TYR A 394 -33.35 4.57 10.60
CA TYR A 394 -32.41 4.70 11.71
C TYR A 394 -33.05 4.25 13.02
N LYS A 395 -32.26 3.72 13.96
CA LYS A 395 -32.69 3.07 15.20
C LYS A 395 -33.02 4.07 16.32
N PHE A 396 -33.54 5.26 16.01
CA PHE A 396 -33.95 6.27 16.99
C PHE A 396 -35.19 7.06 16.53
N ASN A 397 -35.87 7.68 17.49
CA ASN A 397 -36.97 8.61 17.22
C ASN A 397 -36.45 10.03 17.35
N PRO A 398 -36.48 10.86 16.28
CA PRO A 398 -35.97 12.24 16.32
C PRO A 398 -36.60 13.11 17.45
N ASP A 399 -37.85 12.91 17.76
CA ASP A 399 -38.59 13.68 18.81
C ASP A 399 -38.13 13.35 20.24
N GLU A 400 -37.42 12.24 20.44
CA GLU A 400 -36.94 11.76 21.74
C GLU A 400 -35.45 12.06 21.98
N VAL A 401 -34.74 12.61 20.98
CA VAL A 401 -33.30 12.90 21.05
C VAL A 401 -33.05 14.05 22.03
N LYS A 402 -32.42 13.76 23.16
CA LYS A 402 -32.03 14.73 24.19
C LYS A 402 -30.65 15.33 23.97
N LYS A 403 -29.71 14.50 23.45
CA LYS A 403 -28.35 14.91 23.07
C LYS A 403 -28.09 14.44 21.66
N LEU A 404 -27.46 15.27 20.84
CA LEU A 404 -27.04 14.87 19.52
C LEU A 404 -25.76 14.00 19.61
N ARG A 405 -25.76 12.83 18.99
CA ARG A 405 -24.59 11.99 18.83
C ARG A 405 -23.85 12.39 17.57
N ILE A 406 -22.65 12.92 17.76
CA ILE A 406 -21.78 13.34 16.69
C ILE A 406 -20.69 12.27 16.51
N GLY A 407 -20.63 11.64 15.35
CA GLY A 407 -19.56 10.71 14.97
C GLY A 407 -18.50 11.43 14.17
N TYR A 408 -17.26 11.39 14.59
CA TYR A 408 -16.10 11.79 13.77
C TYR A 408 -15.41 10.56 13.25
N ILE A 409 -15.17 10.50 11.93
CA ILE A 409 -14.46 9.39 11.28
C ILE A 409 -13.18 9.88 10.62
N SER A 410 -12.06 9.20 10.88
CA SER A 410 -10.77 9.52 10.27
C SER A 410 -9.79 8.34 10.33
N GLY A 411 -8.98 8.20 9.29
CA GLY A 411 -7.78 7.36 9.29
C GLY A 411 -6.60 7.97 10.07
N ASP A 412 -6.72 9.24 10.48
CA ASP A 412 -5.61 10.08 10.95
C ASP A 412 -5.64 10.37 12.46
N PHE A 413 -6.52 9.72 13.25
CA PHE A 413 -6.54 9.90 14.70
C PHE A 413 -5.25 9.37 15.35
N GLY A 414 -4.31 10.29 15.58
CA GLY A 414 -2.96 10.06 16.09
C GLY A 414 -2.10 11.31 15.87
N ASP A 415 -0.77 11.15 15.76
CA ASP A 415 0.12 12.26 15.42
C ASP A 415 0.03 12.59 13.93
N HIS A 416 -1.03 13.31 13.58
CA HIS A 416 -1.27 13.78 12.22
C HIS A 416 -1.76 15.22 12.21
N VAL A 417 -1.44 15.96 11.15
CA VAL A 417 -1.79 17.38 11.03
C VAL A 417 -3.29 17.64 11.15
N ALA A 418 -4.16 16.77 10.64
CA ALA A 418 -5.61 16.91 10.75
C ALA A 418 -6.09 16.97 12.22
N VAL A 419 -5.45 16.21 13.13
CA VAL A 419 -5.76 16.23 14.55
C VAL A 419 -5.40 17.57 15.19
N TYR A 420 -4.35 18.23 14.76
CA TYR A 420 -3.97 19.56 15.28
C TYR A 420 -4.95 20.67 14.88
N TYR A 421 -5.74 20.46 13.82
CA TYR A 421 -6.88 21.33 13.48
C TYR A 421 -8.15 20.95 14.25
N TRP A 422 -8.44 19.67 14.35
CA TRP A 422 -9.68 19.16 14.90
C TRP A 422 -9.73 19.19 16.43
N LEU A 423 -8.64 18.79 17.11
CA LEU A 423 -8.61 18.59 18.55
C LEU A 423 -8.96 19.86 19.37
N PRO A 424 -8.45 21.07 19.04
CA PRO A 424 -8.86 22.29 19.75
C PRO A 424 -10.35 22.60 19.66
N VAL A 425 -10.98 22.23 18.57
CA VAL A 425 -12.45 22.36 18.37
C VAL A 425 -13.17 21.30 19.17
N ALA A 426 -12.77 20.04 19.05
CA ALA A 426 -13.38 18.92 19.76
C ALA A 426 -13.33 19.04 21.29
N GLN A 427 -12.30 19.69 21.84
CA GLN A 427 -12.18 19.99 23.27
C GLN A 427 -13.24 20.95 23.81
N GLN A 428 -13.91 21.70 22.93
CA GLN A 428 -14.85 22.75 23.30
C GLN A 428 -16.33 22.35 23.13
N HIS A 429 -16.63 21.14 22.67
CA HIS A 429 -18.01 20.69 22.52
C HIS A 429 -18.80 20.78 23.82
N ASP A 430 -20.02 21.33 23.75
CA ASP A 430 -21.00 21.40 24.85
C ASP A 430 -21.47 19.96 25.18
N ARG A 431 -20.84 19.37 26.21
CA ARG A 431 -21.13 17.99 26.64
C ARG A 431 -22.54 17.79 27.24
N ASP A 432 -23.24 18.84 27.50
CA ASP A 432 -24.67 18.76 27.93
C ASP A 432 -25.60 18.56 26.74
N LYS A 433 -25.17 18.99 25.53
CA LYS A 433 -25.94 18.90 24.28
C LYS A 433 -25.44 17.80 23.35
N TYR A 434 -24.16 17.49 23.36
CA TYR A 434 -23.53 16.60 22.40
C TYR A 434 -22.84 15.41 23.07
N GLU A 435 -22.98 14.24 22.46
CA GLU A 435 -22.24 13.01 22.79
C GLU A 435 -21.32 12.69 21.62
N ILE A 436 -20.01 12.55 21.84
CA ILE A 436 -18.98 12.48 20.80
C ILE A 436 -18.48 11.06 20.64
N PHE A 437 -18.59 10.54 19.43
CA PHE A 437 -18.09 9.23 19.01
C PHE A 437 -16.94 9.40 18.04
N LEU A 438 -15.89 8.58 18.19
CA LEU A 438 -14.78 8.54 17.26
C LEU A 438 -14.69 7.15 16.61
N TYR A 439 -14.58 7.14 15.30
CA TYR A 439 -14.31 5.97 14.48
C TYR A 439 -12.89 6.09 13.93
N SER A 440 -11.95 5.38 14.53
CA SER A 440 -10.52 5.52 14.24
C SER A 440 -9.89 4.19 13.84
N GLN A 441 -8.89 4.24 12.98
CA GLN A 441 -7.97 3.14 12.81
C GLN A 441 -7.07 3.02 14.04
N LYS A 442 -6.46 1.83 14.23
CA LYS A 442 -5.56 1.61 15.35
C LYS A 442 -4.48 2.71 15.41
N PRO A 443 -4.29 3.39 16.55
CA PRO A 443 -3.29 4.44 16.69
C PRO A 443 -1.87 3.88 16.52
N ARG A 444 -0.94 4.70 16.02
CA ARG A 444 0.48 4.37 15.98
C ARG A 444 1.02 4.20 17.40
N GLU A 445 1.79 3.14 17.63
CA GLU A 445 2.35 2.79 18.96
C GLU A 445 3.73 3.42 19.18
N ASP A 446 3.97 4.67 18.76
CA ASP A 446 5.15 5.43 19.17
C ASP A 446 4.87 6.27 20.43
N ASP A 447 5.91 6.68 21.14
CA ASP A 447 5.77 7.39 22.43
C ASP A 447 5.09 8.76 22.26
N PHE A 448 5.27 9.41 21.11
CA PHE A 448 4.66 10.69 20.83
C PHE A 448 3.16 10.54 20.50
N SER A 449 2.80 9.57 19.68
CA SER A 449 1.39 9.24 19.38
C SER A 449 0.62 8.82 20.61
N LYS A 450 1.24 8.16 21.59
CA LYS A 450 0.59 7.83 22.86
C LYS A 450 0.13 9.07 23.60
N SER A 451 0.91 10.14 23.63
CA SER A 451 0.55 11.38 24.34
C SER A 451 -0.66 12.07 23.69
N ILE A 452 -0.69 12.20 22.36
CA ILE A 452 -1.81 12.82 21.64
C ILE A 452 -3.08 11.95 21.71
N ASN A 453 -2.94 10.62 21.70
CA ASN A 453 -4.06 9.70 21.86
C ASN A 453 -4.76 9.85 23.21
N VAL A 454 -4.00 10.09 24.30
CA VAL A 454 -4.58 10.39 25.62
C VAL A 454 -5.43 11.67 25.58
N GLU A 455 -5.03 12.67 24.82
CA GLU A 455 -5.80 13.90 24.66
C GLU A 455 -7.06 13.66 23.79
N ILE A 456 -6.94 12.88 22.73
CA ILE A 456 -8.07 12.47 21.88
C ILE A 456 -9.10 11.69 22.71
N ASP A 457 -8.66 10.75 23.54
CA ASP A 457 -9.55 9.94 24.37
C ASP A 457 -10.34 10.77 25.42
N LYS A 458 -9.81 11.94 25.81
CA LYS A 458 -10.51 12.85 26.74
C LYS A 458 -11.67 13.62 26.10
N VAL A 459 -11.67 13.78 24.78
CA VAL A 459 -12.67 14.59 24.08
C VAL A 459 -13.83 13.77 23.51
N CYS A 460 -13.81 12.44 23.65
CA CYS A 460 -14.90 11.59 23.19
C CYS A 460 -15.55 10.81 24.34
N ASP A 461 -16.81 10.42 24.14
CA ASP A 461 -17.54 9.51 25.03
C ASP A 461 -17.28 8.06 24.64
N GLN A 462 -17.10 7.81 23.35
CA GLN A 462 -16.85 6.49 22.81
C GLN A 462 -15.79 6.58 21.69
N ARG A 463 -14.82 5.68 21.72
CA ARG A 463 -13.86 5.48 20.63
C ARG A 463 -13.97 4.06 20.11
N ARG A 464 -14.16 3.92 18.80
CA ARG A 464 -14.25 2.66 18.07
C ARG A 464 -12.99 2.46 17.24
N ASP A 465 -12.32 1.34 17.39
CA ASP A 465 -11.30 0.89 16.44
C ASP A 465 -12.01 0.24 15.25
N VAL A 466 -11.87 0.85 14.08
CA VAL A 466 -12.53 0.41 12.83
C VAL A 466 -11.54 -0.16 11.82
N SER A 467 -10.29 -0.37 12.21
CA SER A 467 -9.22 -0.82 11.31
C SER A 467 -9.45 -2.20 10.70
N GLY A 468 -10.17 -3.08 11.42
CA GLY A 468 -10.47 -4.44 10.97
C GLY A 468 -11.88 -4.65 10.40
N LEU A 469 -12.71 -3.59 10.35
CA LEU A 469 -14.10 -3.71 9.90
C LEU A 469 -14.20 -3.55 8.38
N SER A 470 -15.02 -4.38 7.74
CA SER A 470 -15.51 -4.13 6.37
C SER A 470 -16.34 -2.85 6.32
N ASP A 471 -16.68 -2.37 5.13
CA ASP A 471 -17.51 -1.18 4.98
C ASP A 471 -18.96 -1.43 5.45
N GLU A 472 -19.44 -2.65 5.26
CA GLU A 472 -20.74 -3.10 5.76
C GLU A 472 -20.76 -3.14 7.28
N GLU A 473 -19.77 -3.76 7.92
CA GLU A 473 -19.66 -3.84 9.38
C GLU A 473 -19.50 -2.45 10.02
N LEU A 474 -18.74 -1.56 9.38
CA LEU A 474 -18.62 -0.18 9.83
C LEU A 474 -19.94 0.57 9.72
N CYS A 475 -20.68 0.39 8.61
CA CYS A 475 -22.01 0.96 8.46
C CYS A 475 -22.96 0.48 9.57
N GLU A 476 -23.00 -0.83 9.84
CA GLU A 476 -23.83 -1.42 10.92
C GLU A 476 -23.44 -0.86 12.28
N GLN A 477 -22.15 -0.74 12.58
CA GLN A 477 -21.65 -0.20 13.83
C GLN A 477 -22.11 1.25 14.04
N ILE A 478 -22.05 2.10 13.00
CA ILE A 478 -22.47 3.51 13.08
C ILE A 478 -24.00 3.61 13.30
N VAL A 479 -24.79 2.76 12.63
CA VAL A 479 -26.24 2.68 12.80
C VAL A 479 -26.58 2.20 14.22
N ASP A 480 -25.87 1.21 14.76
CA ASP A 480 -26.07 0.68 16.12
C ASP A 480 -25.71 1.71 17.19
N ASP A 481 -24.69 2.51 16.97
CA ASP A 481 -24.32 3.64 17.81
C ASP A 481 -25.30 4.81 17.73
N GLN A 482 -26.31 4.75 16.83
CA GLN A 482 -27.36 5.77 16.64
C GLN A 482 -26.77 7.16 16.40
N ILE A 483 -25.80 7.26 15.51
CA ILE A 483 -25.18 8.55 15.16
C ILE A 483 -26.17 9.43 14.40
N HIS A 484 -26.33 10.67 14.85
CA HIS A 484 -27.24 11.65 14.24
C HIS A 484 -26.53 12.45 13.13
N ILE A 485 -25.30 12.90 13.40
CA ILE A 485 -24.47 13.63 12.46
C ILE A 485 -23.10 12.94 12.40
N LEU A 486 -22.71 12.50 11.21
CA LEU A 486 -21.41 11.89 10.95
C LEU A 486 -20.53 12.88 10.19
N VAL A 487 -19.35 13.16 10.74
CA VAL A 487 -18.39 14.12 10.20
C VAL A 487 -17.17 13.35 9.69
N ASP A 488 -16.98 13.34 8.39
CA ASP A 488 -15.77 12.82 7.74
C ASP A 488 -14.65 13.84 7.81
N LEU A 489 -13.50 13.42 8.35
CA LEU A 489 -12.28 14.23 8.46
C LEU A 489 -11.19 13.81 7.47
N SER A 490 -11.49 12.93 6.53
CA SER A 490 -10.50 12.38 5.59
C SER A 490 -10.75 12.78 4.15
N GLY A 491 -12.00 12.75 3.67
CA GLY A 491 -12.28 12.88 2.24
C GLY A 491 -11.47 11.85 1.43
N HIS A 492 -10.91 12.24 0.28
CA HIS A 492 -10.07 11.35 -0.54
C HIS A 492 -8.60 11.26 -0.09
N THR A 493 -8.31 11.40 1.21
CA THR A 493 -6.96 11.14 1.73
C THR A 493 -6.78 9.66 2.11
N ALA A 494 -5.53 9.26 2.39
CA ALA A 494 -5.23 7.88 2.74
C ALA A 494 -5.99 7.40 3.98
N GLY A 495 -6.50 6.17 3.93
CA GLY A 495 -7.27 5.58 5.04
C GLY A 495 -8.70 6.11 5.17
N ASN A 496 -9.23 6.78 4.14
CA ASN A 496 -10.64 7.18 4.10
C ASN A 496 -11.58 5.96 4.07
N ARG A 497 -12.83 6.19 4.40
CA ARG A 497 -13.90 5.19 4.39
C ARG A 497 -15.15 5.70 3.63
N LEU A 498 -14.91 6.46 2.55
CA LEU A 498 -15.99 7.06 1.75
C LEU A 498 -16.98 6.02 1.20
N ARG A 499 -16.47 4.81 0.89
CA ARG A 499 -17.36 3.73 0.45
C ARG A 499 -18.30 3.27 1.57
N ALA A 500 -17.85 3.19 2.82
CA ALA A 500 -18.73 2.94 3.96
C ALA A 500 -19.76 4.07 4.16
N LEU A 501 -19.34 5.33 3.99
CA LEU A 501 -20.21 6.49 4.07
C LEU A 501 -21.25 6.54 2.93
N SER A 502 -20.97 5.88 1.80
CA SER A 502 -21.93 5.77 0.71
C SER A 502 -23.16 4.89 1.03
N TYR A 503 -23.10 4.03 2.06
CA TYR A 503 -24.27 3.34 2.64
C TYR A 503 -25.22 4.29 3.36
N LYS A 504 -24.82 5.51 3.63
CA LYS A 504 -25.58 6.51 4.42
C LYS A 504 -25.88 6.04 5.85
N PRO A 505 -24.85 5.65 6.66
CA PRO A 505 -25.08 5.11 8.02
C PRO A 505 -25.64 6.12 9.04
N ALA A 506 -25.58 7.42 8.76
CA ALA A 506 -26.18 8.46 9.58
C ALA A 506 -27.12 9.36 8.74
N PRO A 507 -28.19 9.90 9.32
CA PRO A 507 -29.12 10.74 8.59
C PRO A 507 -28.51 12.01 8.02
N ILE A 508 -27.52 12.56 8.71
CA ILE A 508 -26.75 13.72 8.26
C ILE A 508 -25.28 13.34 8.18
N GLN A 509 -24.67 13.55 7.02
CA GLN A 509 -23.25 13.30 6.77
C GLN A 509 -22.57 14.55 6.25
N THR A 510 -21.42 14.89 6.80
CA THR A 510 -20.68 16.10 6.43
C THR A 510 -19.21 15.78 6.20
N SER A 511 -18.55 16.53 5.30
CA SER A 511 -17.08 16.52 5.16
C SER A 511 -16.51 17.80 5.77
N TYR A 512 -15.35 17.69 6.48
CA TYR A 512 -14.72 18.80 7.18
C TYR A 512 -13.20 18.62 7.28
N ILE A 513 -12.45 19.65 7.04
CA ILE A 513 -10.99 19.81 7.26
C ILE A 513 -10.05 18.93 6.40
N GLY A 514 -10.24 17.61 6.32
CA GLY A 514 -9.20 16.70 5.85
C GLY A 514 -8.87 16.76 4.37
N TYR A 515 -9.85 17.12 3.53
CA TYR A 515 -9.71 17.15 2.09
C TYR A 515 -10.23 18.47 1.50
N PRO A 516 -9.40 19.21 0.73
CA PRO A 516 -9.76 20.57 0.31
C PRO A 516 -10.54 20.61 -1.02
N ALA A 517 -11.50 19.73 -1.21
CA ALA A 517 -12.38 19.65 -2.36
C ALA A 517 -13.61 18.78 -2.04
N THR A 518 -14.57 18.72 -2.97
CA THR A 518 -15.74 17.84 -2.85
C THR A 518 -15.37 16.38 -2.70
N THR A 519 -16.17 15.60 -1.98
CA THR A 519 -16.07 14.13 -1.97
C THR A 519 -16.67 13.51 -3.23
N GLY A 520 -17.51 14.24 -3.95
CA GLY A 520 -18.28 13.74 -5.10
C GLY A 520 -19.44 12.83 -4.74
N LEU A 521 -19.67 12.53 -3.45
CA LEU A 521 -20.68 11.57 -2.99
C LEU A 521 -22.08 12.18 -2.83
N ASP A 522 -23.09 11.50 -3.39
CA ASP A 522 -24.52 11.86 -3.18
C ASP A 522 -25.01 11.57 -1.75
N SER A 523 -24.27 10.77 -0.98
CA SER A 523 -24.60 10.45 0.40
C SER A 523 -24.08 11.48 1.40
N MET A 524 -23.20 12.38 0.98
CA MET A 524 -22.72 13.49 1.80
C MET A 524 -23.66 14.69 1.63
N ASP A 525 -24.19 15.19 2.73
CA ASP A 525 -25.17 16.30 2.69
C ASP A 525 -24.48 17.66 2.66
N TYR A 526 -23.42 17.83 3.47
CA TYR A 526 -22.78 19.12 3.63
C TYR A 526 -21.26 19.03 3.53
N TYR A 527 -20.66 20.09 3.00
CA TYR A 527 -19.24 20.40 3.10
C TYR A 527 -19.06 21.62 4.00
N ILE A 528 -18.44 21.42 5.17
CA ILE A 528 -18.22 22.47 6.17
C ILE A 528 -16.99 23.29 5.80
N THR A 529 -17.16 24.59 5.61
CA THR A 529 -16.10 25.49 5.14
C THR A 529 -16.33 26.93 5.63
N GLN A 530 -15.55 27.87 5.12
CA GLN A 530 -15.72 29.32 5.35
C GLN A 530 -16.09 30.02 4.03
N PRO A 531 -16.81 31.16 4.10
CA PRO A 531 -17.26 31.88 2.90
C PRO A 531 -16.15 32.28 1.95
N PHE A 532 -14.98 32.62 2.46
CA PHE A 532 -13.86 33.04 1.64
C PHE A 532 -13.06 31.86 1.06
N SER A 533 -13.03 30.73 1.75
CA SER A 533 -12.36 29.52 1.27
C SER A 533 -13.09 28.89 0.10
N VAL A 534 -14.43 28.83 0.19
CA VAL A 534 -15.33 28.38 -0.91
C VAL A 534 -16.51 29.35 -0.97
N PRO A 535 -16.48 30.36 -1.84
CA PRO A 535 -17.63 31.23 -2.06
C PRO A 535 -18.85 30.45 -2.56
N LEU A 536 -20.06 30.88 -2.12
CA LEU A 536 -21.31 30.19 -2.47
C LEU A 536 -21.59 30.18 -3.98
N GLU A 537 -21.08 31.14 -4.71
CA GLU A 537 -21.17 31.22 -6.19
C GLU A 537 -20.45 30.09 -6.93
N HIS A 538 -19.63 29.30 -6.21
CA HIS A 538 -18.90 28.12 -6.73
C HIS A 538 -19.44 26.80 -6.14
N GLU A 539 -20.70 26.80 -5.69
CA GLU A 539 -21.37 25.60 -5.19
C GLU A 539 -21.44 24.46 -6.22
N ASP A 540 -21.41 24.82 -7.50
CA ASP A 540 -21.43 23.88 -8.63
C ASP A 540 -20.19 22.99 -8.73
N LEU A 541 -19.14 23.29 -7.96
CA LEU A 541 -17.94 22.47 -7.82
C LEU A 541 -18.04 21.41 -6.71
N PHE A 542 -19.20 21.32 -6.04
CA PHE A 542 -19.44 20.41 -4.93
C PHE A 542 -20.71 19.59 -5.16
N SER A 543 -20.69 18.31 -4.80
CA SER A 543 -21.91 17.48 -4.70
C SER A 543 -22.69 17.78 -3.42
N GLU A 544 -21.98 18.20 -2.38
CA GLU A 544 -22.50 18.57 -1.07
C GLU A 544 -23.04 20.02 -1.07
N LYS A 545 -23.94 20.32 -0.16
CA LYS A 545 -24.31 21.71 0.14
C LYS A 545 -23.29 22.37 1.04
N LEU A 546 -22.90 23.61 0.77
CA LEU A 546 -21.93 24.32 1.57
C LEU A 546 -22.53 24.75 2.92
N ALA A 547 -21.81 24.46 4.00
CA ALA A 547 -22.14 24.95 5.34
C ALA A 547 -21.03 25.92 5.80
N HIS A 548 -21.30 27.21 5.70
CA HIS A 548 -20.37 28.27 6.08
C HIS A 548 -20.40 28.47 7.59
N ILE A 549 -19.23 28.28 8.24
CA ILE A 549 -19.00 28.53 9.65
C ILE A 549 -18.10 29.76 9.87
N ALA A 550 -18.20 30.39 11.04
CA ALA A 550 -17.39 31.54 11.42
C ALA A 550 -15.96 31.14 11.84
N GLY A 551 -15.04 32.07 11.67
CA GLY A 551 -13.63 31.89 11.96
C GLY A 551 -12.90 31.28 10.76
N CYS A 552 -11.59 31.45 10.69
CA CYS A 552 -10.80 30.88 9.61
C CYS A 552 -10.52 29.40 9.90
N THR A 553 -9.87 29.15 11.03
CA THR A 553 -9.48 27.82 11.44
C THR A 553 -9.07 27.83 12.91
N SER A 554 -9.05 26.68 13.55
CA SER A 554 -8.34 26.46 14.80
C SER A 554 -7.14 25.56 14.51
N TYR A 555 -5.98 25.89 15.01
CA TYR A 555 -4.77 25.09 14.80
C TYR A 555 -3.89 25.15 16.04
N ARG A 556 -3.60 23.99 16.58
CA ARG A 556 -2.67 23.83 17.69
C ARG A 556 -1.28 23.52 17.14
N VAL A 557 -0.32 24.35 17.47
CA VAL A 557 1.07 24.05 17.17
C VAL A 557 1.51 22.80 17.96
N ARG A 558 2.36 21.99 17.36
CA ARG A 558 2.87 20.76 18.00
C ARG A 558 3.58 21.05 19.31
N PRO A 559 3.52 20.15 20.30
CA PRO A 559 4.21 20.30 21.58
C PRO A 559 5.72 20.55 21.40
N GLY A 560 6.26 21.45 22.22
CA GLY A 560 7.67 21.87 22.16
C GLY A 560 7.92 23.12 21.31
N ALA A 561 6.97 23.54 20.46
CA ALA A 561 7.09 24.75 19.66
C ALA A 561 7.24 26.02 20.51
N GLU A 562 6.69 26.02 21.74
CA GLU A 562 6.80 27.12 22.69
C GLU A 562 8.24 27.43 23.11
N LYS A 563 9.18 26.53 22.86
CA LYS A 563 10.62 26.68 23.14
C LYS A 563 11.33 27.47 22.04
N ILE A 564 10.69 27.63 20.87
CA ILE A 564 11.27 28.29 19.72
C ILE A 564 10.79 29.76 19.66
N GLU A 565 11.73 30.67 19.76
CA GLU A 565 11.43 32.09 19.69
C GLU A 565 11.35 32.57 18.23
N SER A 566 10.41 33.49 17.97
CA SER A 566 10.36 34.25 16.71
C SER A 566 11.41 35.33 16.74
N LYS A 567 12.44 35.20 15.95
CA LYS A 567 13.54 36.19 15.84
C LYS A 567 13.17 37.31 14.88
N GLU A 568 13.90 38.42 14.97
CA GLU A 568 13.84 39.50 13.97
C GLU A 568 14.08 38.95 12.55
N LEU A 569 13.61 39.70 11.54
CA LEU A 569 13.80 39.29 10.15
C LEU A 569 15.29 39.32 9.79
N PRO A 570 15.83 38.24 9.20
CA PRO A 570 17.28 38.10 8.95
C PRO A 570 17.85 39.11 7.95
N TYR A 571 17.02 39.82 7.15
CA TYR A 571 17.51 40.88 6.26
C TYR A 571 18.32 41.98 6.99
N LYS A 572 18.01 42.25 8.26
CA LYS A 572 18.70 43.24 9.08
C LYS A 572 20.17 42.89 9.30
N GLU A 573 20.48 41.63 9.43
CA GLU A 573 21.84 41.10 9.60
C GLU A 573 22.50 40.82 8.25
N ASN A 574 21.72 40.22 7.32
CA ASN A 574 22.24 39.77 6.03
C ASN A 574 22.45 40.90 5.01
N GLY A 575 21.69 42.00 5.11
CA GLY A 575 21.67 43.06 4.12
C GLY A 575 20.96 42.71 2.80
N PHE A 576 20.27 41.58 2.74
CA PHE A 576 19.46 41.12 1.60
C PHE A 576 18.28 40.33 2.09
N ILE A 577 17.20 40.29 1.29
CA ILE A 577 16.01 39.45 1.58
C ILE A 577 16.26 38.00 1.24
N THR A 578 15.76 37.08 2.10
CA THR A 578 15.63 35.69 1.84
C THR A 578 14.14 35.31 1.71
N PHE A 579 13.72 34.89 0.52
CA PHE A 579 12.42 34.26 0.30
C PHE A 579 12.46 32.81 0.69
N ALA A 580 11.30 32.19 0.98
CA ALA A 580 11.26 30.74 1.22
C ALA A 580 9.95 30.09 0.80
N ASN A 581 10.05 28.80 0.44
CA ASN A 581 8.92 27.90 0.40
C ASN A 581 9.26 26.59 1.12
N PHE A 582 8.47 26.26 2.15
CA PHE A 582 8.65 25.06 2.96
C PHE A 582 7.54 24.02 2.72
N ASN A 583 6.72 24.23 1.71
CA ASN A 583 5.79 23.21 1.26
C ASN A 583 6.53 22.06 0.57
N ARG A 584 5.89 20.88 0.53
CA ARG A 584 6.44 19.74 -0.20
C ARG A 584 6.62 20.03 -1.69
N ALA A 585 7.64 19.45 -2.32
CA ALA A 585 7.96 19.64 -3.73
C ALA A 585 6.75 19.38 -4.66
N GLY A 586 5.91 18.40 -4.37
CA GLY A 586 4.71 18.09 -5.16
C GLY A 586 3.67 19.22 -5.26
N LYS A 587 3.78 20.30 -4.48
CA LYS A 587 2.95 21.51 -4.62
C LYS A 587 3.58 22.59 -5.52
N VAL A 588 4.86 22.44 -5.85
CA VAL A 588 5.61 23.43 -6.61
C VAL A 588 5.53 23.09 -8.09
N THR A 589 4.77 23.87 -8.82
CA THR A 589 4.61 23.71 -10.28
C THR A 589 5.73 24.38 -11.05
N SER A 590 5.86 24.08 -12.34
CA SER A 590 6.79 24.75 -13.25
C SER A 590 6.51 26.27 -13.32
N GLU A 591 5.25 26.67 -13.19
CA GLU A 591 4.85 28.08 -13.15
C GLU A 591 5.32 28.75 -11.87
N CYS A 592 5.26 28.05 -10.69
CA CYS A 592 5.87 28.56 -9.45
C CYS A 592 7.37 28.77 -9.58
N MET A 593 8.10 27.78 -10.12
CA MET A 593 9.56 27.88 -10.29
C MET A 593 9.94 29.09 -11.14
N ARG A 594 9.22 29.29 -12.25
CA ARG A 594 9.45 30.43 -13.15
C ARG A 594 9.13 31.76 -12.48
N ALA A 595 8.01 31.86 -11.75
CA ALA A 595 7.66 33.07 -11.01
C ALA A 595 8.72 33.44 -9.95
N TRP A 596 9.17 32.41 -9.20
CA TRP A 596 10.20 32.61 -8.17
C TRP A 596 11.57 32.96 -8.77
N GLY A 597 11.92 32.35 -9.92
CA GLY A 597 13.12 32.73 -10.67
C GLY A 597 13.06 34.20 -11.15
N GLN A 598 11.89 34.66 -11.63
CA GLN A 598 11.69 36.07 -12.04
C GLN A 598 11.73 37.04 -10.83
N ILE A 599 11.25 36.64 -9.65
CA ILE A 599 11.42 37.44 -8.41
C ILE A 599 12.91 37.60 -8.09
N LEU A 600 13.66 36.49 -8.11
CA LEU A 600 15.12 36.57 -7.90
C LEU A 600 15.81 37.44 -8.94
N GLN A 601 15.42 37.40 -10.20
CA GLN A 601 15.96 38.25 -11.25
C GLN A 601 15.70 39.71 -10.99
N GLN A 602 14.50 40.10 -10.51
CA GLN A 602 14.11 41.49 -10.24
C GLN A 602 14.61 42.03 -8.91
N VAL A 603 14.97 41.16 -7.96
CA VAL A 603 15.51 41.55 -6.65
C VAL A 603 16.98 41.08 -6.55
N PRO A 604 17.96 41.93 -6.97
CA PRO A 604 19.38 41.58 -6.89
C PRO A 604 19.79 41.19 -5.47
N ASN A 605 20.71 40.23 -5.34
CA ASN A 605 21.24 39.71 -4.08
C ASN A 605 20.25 38.94 -3.18
N SER A 606 18.96 38.90 -3.51
CA SER A 606 18.00 38.04 -2.77
C SER A 606 18.35 36.59 -2.91
N LYS A 607 17.88 35.76 -1.96
CA LYS A 607 18.00 34.29 -1.99
C LYS A 607 16.64 33.68 -1.88
N LEU A 608 16.52 32.40 -2.33
CA LEU A 608 15.34 31.57 -2.16
C LEU A 608 15.73 30.31 -1.41
N MET A 609 15.05 30.03 -0.30
CA MET A 609 15.22 28.82 0.49
C MET A 609 14.08 27.85 0.21
N LEU A 610 14.41 26.61 -0.13
CA LEU A 610 13.43 25.55 -0.42
C LEU A 610 13.67 24.31 0.44
N LYS A 611 12.60 23.69 0.88
CA LYS A 611 12.63 22.34 1.41
C LYS A 611 12.52 21.34 0.26
N VAL A 612 13.51 20.45 0.14
CA VAL A 612 13.59 19.40 -0.86
C VAL A 612 13.73 18.05 -0.19
N ASN A 613 13.46 16.98 -0.93
CA ASN A 613 13.57 15.62 -0.40
C ASN A 613 15.05 15.21 -0.26
N ARG A 614 15.91 15.65 -1.20
CA ARG A 614 17.34 15.34 -1.25
C ARG A 614 18.12 16.59 -1.66
N LEU A 615 19.40 16.65 -1.28
CA LEU A 615 20.31 17.76 -1.65
C LEU A 615 21.09 17.48 -2.94
N ASP A 616 21.13 16.22 -3.38
CA ASP A 616 21.87 15.72 -4.55
C ASP A 616 20.88 15.31 -5.64
N GLU A 617 21.20 15.64 -6.88
CA GLU A 617 20.57 15.25 -8.16
C GLU A 617 19.12 14.70 -8.04
N ASP A 618 18.19 15.57 -7.65
CA ASP A 618 16.76 15.35 -7.65
C ASP A 618 16.19 16.02 -8.92
N ASP A 619 15.33 15.36 -9.66
CA ASP A 619 14.70 15.89 -10.88
C ASP A 619 14.10 17.27 -10.62
N PHE A 620 13.42 17.48 -9.49
CA PHE A 620 12.86 18.77 -9.07
C PHE A 620 13.92 19.87 -8.96
N THR A 621 15.05 19.58 -8.34
CA THR A 621 16.15 20.55 -8.16
C THR A 621 16.81 20.86 -9.50
N ASN A 622 16.97 19.88 -10.37
CA ASN A 622 17.54 20.04 -11.70
C ASN A 622 16.64 20.90 -12.58
N ASP A 623 15.33 20.64 -12.61
CA ASP A 623 14.34 21.44 -13.34
C ASP A 623 14.37 22.91 -12.89
N PHE A 624 14.54 23.13 -11.59
CA PHE A 624 14.63 24.50 -11.08
C PHE A 624 15.96 25.17 -11.44
N TYR A 625 17.08 24.45 -11.41
CA TYR A 625 18.35 24.97 -11.87
C TYR A 625 18.32 25.35 -13.36
N GLU A 626 17.69 24.54 -14.21
CA GLU A 626 17.47 24.87 -15.62
C GLU A 626 16.64 26.14 -15.76
N CYS A 627 15.57 26.28 -14.99
CA CYS A 627 14.75 27.48 -14.98
C CYS A 627 15.53 28.74 -14.56
N LEU A 628 16.42 28.64 -13.55
CA LEU A 628 17.27 29.76 -13.11
C LEU A 628 18.31 30.12 -14.20
N ASP A 629 18.90 29.13 -14.84
CA ASP A 629 19.87 29.35 -15.94
C ASP A 629 19.21 30.07 -17.12
N ASP A 630 17.99 29.70 -17.51
CA ASP A 630 17.21 30.33 -18.57
C ASP A 630 16.90 31.81 -18.25
N LEU A 631 16.76 32.16 -16.98
CA LEU A 631 16.50 33.50 -16.50
C LEU A 631 17.78 34.30 -16.20
N GLY A 632 18.95 33.68 -16.35
CA GLY A 632 20.26 34.32 -16.02
C GLY A 632 20.44 34.54 -14.53
N VAL A 633 19.82 33.74 -13.66
CA VAL A 633 19.93 33.84 -12.21
C VAL A 633 20.97 32.82 -11.71
N GLU A 634 21.89 33.26 -10.90
CA GLU A 634 22.94 32.41 -10.34
C GLU A 634 22.33 31.30 -9.45
N ARG A 635 22.68 30.04 -9.72
CA ARG A 635 22.22 28.84 -8.95
C ARG A 635 22.54 28.95 -7.45
N GLY A 636 23.65 29.61 -7.08
CA GLY A 636 24.08 29.87 -5.70
C GLY A 636 23.13 30.75 -4.87
N ARG A 637 22.11 31.33 -5.50
CA ARG A 637 21.04 32.07 -4.81
C ARG A 637 19.93 31.18 -4.31
N LEU A 638 19.92 29.88 -4.68
CA LEU A 638 19.03 28.87 -4.15
C LEU A 638 19.66 28.19 -2.93
N ILE A 639 18.95 28.17 -1.81
CA ILE A 639 19.34 27.49 -0.58
C ILE A 639 18.44 26.28 -0.41
N LEU A 640 19.03 25.10 -0.48
CA LEU A 640 18.30 23.86 -0.32
C LEU A 640 18.41 23.34 1.13
N ARG A 641 17.30 22.87 1.68
CA ARG A 641 17.20 22.23 2.98
C ARG A 641 16.44 20.90 2.82
N THR A 642 16.90 19.87 3.46
CA THR A 642 16.16 18.61 3.54
C THR A 642 15.11 18.64 4.65
N ARG A 643 14.30 17.59 4.72
CA ARG A 643 13.34 17.40 5.80
C ARG A 643 14.07 17.39 7.15
N SER A 644 13.57 18.15 8.09
CA SER A 644 14.04 18.26 9.47
C SER A 644 12.94 17.81 10.45
N ASP A 645 13.31 17.53 11.71
CA ASP A 645 12.33 17.40 12.77
C ASP A 645 11.58 18.73 13.00
N PHE A 646 10.44 18.67 13.67
CA PHE A 646 9.53 19.82 13.74
C PHE A 646 10.15 21.04 14.46
N LEU A 647 10.97 20.85 15.48
CA LEU A 647 11.56 21.97 16.21
C LEU A 647 12.64 22.66 15.37
N LEU A 648 13.50 21.88 14.72
CA LEU A 648 14.49 22.39 13.78
C LEU A 648 13.80 23.08 12.58
N TYR A 649 12.70 22.51 12.08
CA TYR A 649 11.89 23.15 11.03
C TYR A 649 11.40 24.54 11.44
N LEU A 650 10.95 24.76 12.70
CA LEU A 650 10.57 26.06 13.20
C LEU A 650 11.77 27.01 13.34
N GLU A 651 12.94 26.49 13.76
CA GLU A 651 14.17 27.28 13.80
C GLU A 651 14.58 27.75 12.40
N GLU A 652 14.48 26.91 11.39
CA GLU A 652 14.77 27.23 9.99
C GLU A 652 13.82 28.32 9.43
N ILE A 653 12.59 28.45 9.95
CA ILE A 653 11.68 29.55 9.58
C ILE A 653 12.26 30.89 10.00
N ASN A 654 13.10 30.97 11.02
CA ASN A 654 13.81 32.23 11.40
C ASN A 654 14.91 32.62 10.40
N GLU A 655 15.30 31.75 9.47
CA GLU A 655 16.39 32.03 8.52
C GLU A 655 15.93 32.78 7.26
N PHE A 656 14.62 33.01 7.09
CA PHE A 656 14.07 33.75 5.96
C PHE A 656 13.10 34.86 6.38
N ASP A 657 12.81 35.77 5.44
CA ASP A 657 12.04 36.99 5.68
C ASP A 657 10.58 36.88 5.21
N LEU A 658 10.33 36.27 4.05
CA LEU A 658 9.01 36.22 3.39
C LEU A 658 8.76 34.87 2.74
N GLY A 659 7.57 34.31 2.99
CA GLY A 659 7.10 33.11 2.34
C GLY A 659 6.63 33.37 0.91
N LEU A 660 6.85 32.40 0.00
CA LEU A 660 6.27 32.33 -1.33
C LEU A 660 5.34 31.13 -1.40
N ASP A 661 4.02 31.37 -1.34
CA ASP A 661 3.03 30.31 -1.32
C ASP A 661 2.92 29.64 -2.71
N PRO A 662 2.91 28.30 -2.81
CA PRO A 662 2.79 27.63 -4.10
C PRO A 662 1.35 27.70 -4.63
N PHE A 663 1.21 27.53 -5.93
CA PHE A 663 -0.07 27.51 -6.62
C PHE A 663 -0.06 26.45 -7.75
N PRO A 664 -1.23 25.85 -8.12
CA PRO A 664 -2.58 26.20 -7.66
C PRO A 664 -2.91 25.71 -6.24
N TYR A 665 -2.19 24.76 -5.66
CA TYR A 665 -2.47 24.23 -4.34
C TYR A 665 -1.66 24.93 -3.26
N ASN A 666 -2.30 25.82 -2.54
CA ASN A 666 -1.68 26.66 -1.49
C ASN A 666 -1.19 25.86 -0.27
N GLY A 667 -0.35 26.49 0.53
CA GLY A 667 0.02 26.06 1.87
C GLY A 667 -1.14 26.16 2.86
N ALA A 668 -1.21 25.22 3.81
CA ALA A 668 -2.17 25.27 4.92
C ALA A 668 -1.43 25.32 6.26
N SER A 669 -1.07 24.16 6.85
CA SER A 669 -0.31 24.12 8.10
C SER A 669 1.05 24.84 8.00
N THR A 670 1.74 24.72 6.87
CA THR A 670 2.99 25.45 6.62
C THR A 670 2.78 26.95 6.75
N SER A 671 1.71 27.50 6.14
CA SER A 671 1.39 28.93 6.20
C SER A 671 1.00 29.39 7.62
N LEU A 672 0.33 28.52 8.40
CA LEU A 672 0.06 28.78 9.82
C LEU A 672 1.33 28.75 10.68
N ASP A 673 2.26 27.84 10.38
CA ASP A 673 3.56 27.81 11.05
C ASP A 673 4.38 29.09 10.76
N LEU A 674 4.27 29.67 9.53
CA LEU A 674 4.85 30.96 9.21
C LEU A 674 4.28 32.05 10.11
N PHE A 675 2.97 32.16 10.24
CA PHE A 675 2.33 33.13 11.12
C PHE A 675 2.69 32.93 12.60
N TYR A 676 2.78 31.67 13.04
CA TYR A 676 3.28 31.35 14.39
C TYR A 676 4.68 31.91 14.62
N MET A 677 5.54 31.85 13.59
CA MET A 677 6.90 32.40 13.64
C MET A 677 6.97 33.88 13.21
N GLY A 678 5.83 34.55 13.01
CA GLY A 678 5.76 35.98 12.64
C GLY A 678 6.24 36.25 11.21
N ARG A 679 6.13 35.30 10.31
CA ARG A 679 6.47 35.47 8.89
C ARG A 679 5.20 35.59 8.06
N SER A 680 5.15 36.65 7.20
CA SER A 680 4.08 36.74 6.18
C SER A 680 4.49 35.99 4.91
N PHE A 681 3.55 35.90 3.98
CA PHE A 681 3.78 35.24 2.67
C PHE A 681 2.92 35.90 1.59
N VAL A 682 3.32 35.77 0.32
CA VAL A 682 2.49 36.15 -0.82
C VAL A 682 1.74 34.92 -1.30
N SER A 683 0.43 35.04 -1.53
CA SER A 683 -0.39 33.95 -2.04
C SER A 683 -1.20 34.36 -3.27
N LEU A 684 -1.22 33.48 -4.27
CA LEU A 684 -2.05 33.62 -5.46
C LEU A 684 -3.32 32.81 -5.31
N THR A 685 -4.46 33.46 -5.54
CA THR A 685 -5.78 32.81 -5.59
C THR A 685 -6.48 33.07 -6.91
N LYS A 686 -7.18 32.04 -7.42
CA LYS A 686 -8.15 32.19 -8.52
C LYS A 686 -9.58 32.37 -7.99
N GLY A 687 -9.78 32.27 -6.68
CA GLY A 687 -11.05 32.52 -5.99
C GLY A 687 -12.09 31.41 -6.08
N ARG A 688 -11.82 30.29 -6.75
CA ARG A 688 -12.85 29.32 -7.14
C ARG A 688 -12.94 28.08 -6.26
N ALA A 689 -11.80 27.47 -5.95
CA ALA A 689 -11.75 26.20 -5.25
C ALA A 689 -11.02 26.33 -3.91
N PHE A 690 -11.36 25.47 -2.95
CA PHE A 690 -10.80 25.51 -1.60
C PHE A 690 -9.26 25.46 -1.62
N HIS A 691 -8.66 24.51 -2.36
CA HIS A 691 -7.21 24.34 -2.40
C HIS A 691 -6.46 25.55 -3.00
N GLU A 692 -7.13 26.32 -3.89
CA GLU A 692 -6.61 27.55 -4.48
C GLU A 692 -6.76 28.77 -3.55
N ASN A 693 -7.57 28.69 -2.51
CA ASN A 693 -7.95 29.80 -1.64
C ASN A 693 -7.39 29.69 -0.21
N ILE A 694 -6.71 28.60 0.13
CA ILE A 694 -6.24 28.38 1.51
C ILE A 694 -5.34 29.53 1.98
N GLY A 695 -4.30 29.85 1.22
CA GLY A 695 -3.37 30.92 1.55
C GLY A 695 -4.06 32.30 1.64
N ALA A 696 -4.92 32.60 0.67
CA ALA A 696 -5.68 33.83 0.63
C ALA A 696 -6.66 33.96 1.81
N SER A 697 -7.34 32.86 2.20
CA SER A 697 -8.23 32.82 3.36
C SER A 697 -7.48 33.12 4.66
N LEU A 698 -6.29 32.54 4.82
CA LEU A 698 -5.44 32.79 5.96
C LEU A 698 -4.97 34.23 6.00
N LEU A 699 -4.44 34.76 4.89
CA LEU A 699 -4.00 36.16 4.80
C LEU A 699 -5.12 37.15 5.13
N LYS A 700 -6.30 36.94 4.58
CA LYS A 700 -7.47 37.76 4.88
C LYS A 700 -7.82 37.73 6.38
N PHE A 701 -7.84 36.55 6.99
CA PHE A 701 -8.12 36.39 8.41
C PHE A 701 -7.10 37.08 9.30
N PHE A 702 -5.82 37.15 8.87
CA PHE A 702 -4.75 37.82 9.56
C PHE A 702 -4.61 39.35 9.23
N GLY A 703 -5.53 39.90 8.42
CA GLY A 703 -5.50 41.32 8.01
C GLY A 703 -4.35 41.68 7.09
N GLN A 704 -3.94 40.73 6.23
CA GLN A 704 -2.85 40.83 5.27
C GLN A 704 -3.36 40.77 3.82
N GLU A 705 -4.51 41.39 3.54
CA GLU A 705 -5.16 41.33 2.23
C GLU A 705 -4.29 41.83 1.08
N GLU A 706 -3.36 42.76 1.35
CA GLU A 706 -2.43 43.25 0.35
C GLU A 706 -1.45 42.21 -0.16
N MET A 707 -1.27 41.08 0.57
CA MET A 707 -0.44 39.96 0.14
C MET A 707 -1.22 38.96 -0.72
N ILE A 708 -2.53 39.14 -0.92
CA ILE A 708 -3.38 38.31 -1.78
C ILE A 708 -3.37 38.87 -3.19
N VAL A 709 -3.09 38.02 -4.17
CA VAL A 709 -3.01 38.44 -5.58
C VAL A 709 -3.78 37.45 -6.47
N SER A 710 -4.17 37.91 -7.68
CA SER A 710 -5.03 37.16 -8.59
C SER A 710 -4.35 36.74 -9.92
N SER A 711 -3.06 37.10 -10.09
CA SER A 711 -2.28 36.67 -11.27
C SER A 711 -0.82 36.48 -10.91
N VAL A 712 -0.09 35.74 -11.74
CA VAL A 712 1.35 35.49 -11.57
C VAL A 712 2.16 36.76 -11.66
N GLU A 713 1.79 37.70 -12.55
CA GLU A 713 2.43 38.97 -12.67
C GLU A 713 2.32 39.80 -11.36
N LYS A 714 1.11 39.86 -10.81
CA LYS A 714 0.89 40.54 -9.52
C LYS A 714 1.57 39.81 -8.37
N TYR A 715 1.72 38.50 -8.45
CA TYR A 715 2.45 37.71 -7.46
C TYR A 715 3.93 38.13 -7.42
N ILE A 716 4.54 38.25 -8.60
CA ILE A 716 5.93 38.74 -8.74
C ILE A 716 6.04 40.19 -8.26
N GLU A 717 5.15 41.06 -8.74
CA GLU A 717 5.11 42.48 -8.33
C GLU A 717 4.99 42.62 -6.80
N ARG A 718 4.13 41.82 -6.15
CA ARG A 718 3.94 41.91 -4.71
C ARG A 718 5.15 41.40 -3.92
N ALA A 719 5.80 40.32 -4.35
CA ALA A 719 7.02 39.84 -3.73
C ALA A 719 8.18 40.84 -3.87
N VAL A 720 8.30 41.48 -5.04
CA VAL A 720 9.28 42.56 -5.28
C VAL A 720 8.97 43.80 -4.44
N TRP A 721 7.68 44.16 -4.32
CA TRP A 721 7.27 45.25 -3.44
C TRP A 721 7.66 44.96 -1.97
N ALA A 722 7.38 43.75 -1.47
CA ALA A 722 7.70 43.36 -0.11
C ALA A 722 9.23 43.43 0.15
N ALA A 723 10.03 42.98 -0.82
CA ALA A 723 11.50 43.09 -0.76
C ALA A 723 12.03 44.53 -0.65
N ASN A 724 11.28 45.49 -1.18
CA ASN A 724 11.63 46.91 -1.10
C ASN A 724 10.98 47.61 0.11
N ASN A 725 10.15 46.93 0.90
CA ASN A 725 9.42 47.46 2.05
C ASN A 725 9.56 46.60 3.28
N MET A 726 10.77 46.11 3.56
CA MET A 726 11.06 45.12 4.61
C MET A 726 10.67 45.61 6.02
N GLU A 727 10.67 46.90 6.23
CA GLU A 727 10.30 47.53 7.52
C GLU A 727 8.83 47.23 7.86
N VAL A 728 7.94 47.20 6.87
CA VAL A 728 6.52 46.82 7.04
C VAL A 728 6.40 45.37 7.51
N LEU A 729 7.16 44.45 6.91
CA LEU A 729 7.17 43.04 7.32
C LEU A 729 7.66 42.84 8.76
N GLU A 730 8.67 43.62 9.18
CA GLU A 730 9.17 43.56 10.55
C GLU A 730 8.17 44.14 11.56
N GLU A 731 7.45 45.20 11.21
CA GLU A 731 6.38 45.75 12.06
C GLU A 731 5.23 44.77 12.25
N ASP A 732 4.91 44.00 11.22
CA ASP A 732 3.83 43.00 11.27
C ASP A 732 4.22 41.73 12.01
N ARG A 733 5.49 41.42 12.08
CA ARG A 733 6.01 40.18 12.69
C ARG A 733 5.41 39.87 14.07
N LEU A 734 5.44 40.78 14.98
CA LEU A 734 4.93 40.60 16.34
C LEU A 734 3.40 40.57 16.37
N LYS A 735 2.74 41.35 15.50
CA LYS A 735 1.28 41.37 15.37
C LYS A 735 0.76 40.01 14.87
N LEU A 736 1.39 39.44 13.83
CA LEU A 736 1.04 38.16 13.27
C LEU A 736 1.14 37.01 14.31
N ARG A 737 2.28 36.96 15.03
CA ARG A 737 2.44 35.96 16.09
C ARG A 737 1.43 36.15 17.23
N SER A 738 1.20 37.37 17.68
CA SER A 738 0.22 37.65 18.73
C SER A 738 -1.19 37.27 18.30
N PHE A 739 -1.58 37.63 17.08
CA PHE A 739 -2.88 37.25 16.50
C PHE A 739 -3.04 35.72 16.37
N PHE A 740 -1.99 35.02 15.91
CA PHE A 740 -2.00 33.57 15.86
C PHE A 740 -2.28 32.96 17.24
N LEU A 741 -1.60 33.40 18.28
CA LEU A 741 -1.74 32.83 19.62
C LEU A 741 -3.12 33.07 20.22
N THR A 742 -3.76 34.23 19.94
CA THR A 742 -5.08 34.57 20.46
C THR A 742 -6.22 34.00 19.61
N GLU A 743 -6.22 34.19 18.30
CA GLU A 743 -7.37 33.90 17.44
C GLU A 743 -7.30 32.51 16.78
N VAL A 744 -6.11 31.93 16.58
CA VAL A 744 -5.97 30.59 15.98
C VAL A 744 -5.74 29.52 17.05
N ALA A 745 -4.69 29.65 17.83
CA ALA A 745 -4.39 28.67 18.89
C ALA A 745 -5.45 28.72 20.02
N GLY A 746 -5.93 29.91 20.36
CA GLY A 746 -7.04 30.13 21.30
C GLY A 746 -8.45 30.05 20.70
N GLY A 747 -8.56 29.94 19.36
CA GLY A 747 -9.82 30.08 18.61
C GLY A 747 -10.77 28.89 18.64
N GLY A 748 -10.38 27.77 19.23
CA GLY A 748 -11.14 26.54 19.23
C GLY A 748 -12.61 26.70 19.68
N ALA A 749 -12.84 27.47 20.72
CA ALA A 749 -14.20 27.71 21.26
C ALA A 749 -15.11 28.47 20.27
N LYS A 750 -14.57 29.45 19.54
CA LYS A 750 -15.33 30.23 18.55
C LYS A 750 -15.70 29.37 17.34
N VAL A 751 -14.75 28.58 16.85
CA VAL A 751 -14.98 27.65 15.73
C VAL A 751 -15.96 26.56 16.15
N CYS A 752 -15.83 25.99 17.36
CA CYS A 752 -16.72 24.98 17.88
C CYS A 752 -18.18 25.50 18.00
N ALA A 753 -18.36 26.66 18.62
CA ALA A 753 -19.69 27.26 18.76
C ALA A 753 -20.37 27.52 17.39
N SER A 754 -19.60 27.91 16.38
CA SER A 754 -20.11 28.07 15.01
C SER A 754 -20.44 26.74 14.36
N LEU A 755 -19.60 25.72 14.54
CA LEU A 755 -19.82 24.36 14.07
C LEU A 755 -21.09 23.76 14.68
N GLU A 756 -21.28 23.89 16.01
CA GLU A 756 -22.47 23.42 16.72
C GLU A 756 -23.73 24.10 16.23
N ARG A 757 -23.71 25.42 16.01
CA ARG A 757 -24.84 26.13 15.40
C ARG A 757 -25.20 25.59 14.01
N ALA A 758 -24.20 25.28 13.19
CA ALA A 758 -24.44 24.66 11.88
C ALA A 758 -25.07 23.28 12.03
N MET A 759 -24.58 22.45 12.97
CA MET A 759 -25.11 21.13 13.27
C MET A 759 -26.57 21.21 13.80
N ASP A 760 -26.90 22.18 14.65
CA ASP A 760 -28.24 22.41 15.12
C ASP A 760 -29.21 22.76 13.97
N VAL A 761 -28.77 23.59 13.01
CA VAL A 761 -29.55 23.90 11.80
C VAL A 761 -29.74 22.66 10.93
N MET A 762 -28.68 21.85 10.73
CA MET A 762 -28.74 20.60 9.96
C MET A 762 -29.76 19.64 10.61
N TRP A 763 -29.66 19.45 11.92
CA TRP A 763 -30.54 18.56 12.67
C TRP A 763 -32.01 19.03 12.64
N LYS A 764 -32.21 20.32 12.84
CA LYS A 764 -33.59 20.89 12.75
C LYS A 764 -34.20 20.65 11.38
N ARG A 765 -33.49 20.93 10.30
CA ARG A 765 -33.98 20.65 8.93
C ARG A 765 -34.33 19.18 8.73
N TYR A 766 -33.51 18.28 9.24
CA TYR A 766 -33.78 16.84 9.16
C TYR A 766 -35.08 16.48 9.90
N CYS A 767 -35.27 16.98 11.14
CA CYS A 767 -36.51 16.75 11.92
C CYS A 767 -37.76 17.34 11.26
N ASP A 768 -37.64 18.53 10.67
CA ASP A 768 -38.75 19.23 9.98
C ASP A 768 -39.04 18.59 8.59
N GLY A 769 -38.21 17.65 8.11
CA GLY A 769 -38.34 17.04 6.78
C GLY A 769 -37.99 18.00 5.63
N ASP A 770 -37.23 19.04 5.93
CA ASP A 770 -36.78 20.03 4.96
C ASP A 770 -35.69 19.43 4.04
N LYS A 771 -35.61 19.98 2.83
CA LYS A 771 -34.52 19.63 1.91
C LYS A 771 -33.17 20.13 2.43
N VAL A 772 -32.14 19.37 2.15
CA VAL A 772 -30.77 19.79 2.37
C VAL A 772 -30.45 21.01 1.49
N ASP A 773 -30.02 22.10 2.11
CA ASP A 773 -29.69 23.36 1.43
C ASP A 773 -28.55 24.07 2.15
N HIS A 774 -27.92 25.04 1.49
CA HIS A 774 -26.76 25.76 2.01
C HIS A 774 -27.07 26.42 3.37
N ILE A 775 -26.02 26.48 4.20
CA ILE A 775 -26.07 27.14 5.51
C ILE A 775 -25.09 28.29 5.52
N THR A 776 -25.57 29.50 5.77
CA THR A 776 -24.74 30.66 6.09
C THR A 776 -25.26 31.25 7.40
N LEU A 777 -24.46 31.15 8.46
CA LEU A 777 -24.85 31.61 9.78
C LEU A 777 -24.83 33.15 9.84
N ASP A 778 -25.76 33.77 10.59
CA ASP A 778 -25.75 35.21 10.80
C ASP A 778 -24.47 35.67 11.52
N GLY A 779 -23.93 36.83 11.10
CA GLY A 779 -22.73 37.44 11.69
C GLY A 779 -21.41 36.85 11.14
N ILE A 780 -21.43 36.05 10.08
CA ILE A 780 -20.24 35.67 9.32
C ILE A 780 -19.97 36.79 8.30
N GLU A 781 -18.80 37.43 8.39
CA GLU A 781 -18.35 38.38 7.37
C GLU A 781 -18.16 37.61 6.04
N ARG A 782 -18.77 38.15 4.97
CA ARG A 782 -18.71 37.59 3.61
C ARG A 782 -17.41 37.91 2.92
#